data_7f3e3db66c6069f8dbf6294080c026cf
#
_entry.id   7f3e3db66c6069f8dbf6294080c026cf
#
_cell.length_a   1.000
_cell.length_b   1.000
_cell.length_c   1.000
_cell.angle_alpha   90.00
_cell.angle_beta   90.00
_cell.angle_gamma   90.00
#
_symmetry.space_group_name_H-M   'P 1'
#
loop_
_entity.id
_entity.type
_entity.pdbx_description
1 polymer ?
#
loop_
_entity_poly.entity_id
_entity_poly.type
_entity_poly.pdbx_seq_one_letter_code
_entity_poly.pdbx_strand_id
1 'polypeptide(L)'
;MLFKNKKVEDKNKSKYEELNEVLDTDSLESIFPFSWIETKKHIETGESYSKTLCIVDYPTGEIKGAYLSPILKKGGNIELTTYFRPANIEYMIDHLNTSIKNKNTELIRVTDPTRRAQLKREINSSNQQLEKFLDDKTGFLYMYMYITIKANTLERLEAIERDIKATLTKLRIKAHTPTEAMREAFQTALPVNHNFLSEFTQQNMDTDTAGHFFMFDDSEIINLNENASLIGINKNTESLVSIDYADKSKTLNQNRCILGTSGVGKSTFMFQSIIDDYTQGVKNFIIDPENEYSEVVKRLGGTVITLSTASTVRINPFEIFSTEVFDSEESGDETEHISDLQILVRTKIGNLKSFFRAIKNDITQVEMAIISSLLKEVYNKKGFTADKQFEDFTKEDYPTITDLYNALTELREQNEHKYNEVKNFHYVLEDYTTEFGTTSIFDGYTNISLDTDIISFNLKPLQTEKEVQSAAYINVFSYLWDEVTKDRTTRINIKADELHFMASNPDALDFFYQAYKRCRKYASGATVSTQQIKDILKTDGDLGAAIIENSYTKFFFGMDDSGVNELIKELDLKFSNEEIKHLRKKRKGEVLTIYGTQRAFLKVELSQEEMRLWDPEQYERLYSKSAEEEQNYIELLGISEMEREELLEEIATSELITVGSVGDED
;
A
#
# COMPACT_ATOMS: atom_id res chain seq x y z
N MET A 1 -14.58 20.61 64.96
CA MET A 1 -14.52 19.50 63.98
C MET A 1 -13.09 19.32 63.48
N LEU A 2 -12.19 18.88 64.33
CA LEU A 2 -10.75 18.79 64.07
C LEU A 2 -10.12 17.49 64.60
N PHE A 3 -10.84 16.37 64.52
CA PHE A 3 -10.34 15.10 65.06
C PHE A 3 -10.80 13.86 64.19
N LYS A 4 -10.61 13.87 62.88
CA LYS A 4 -10.85 12.67 62.10
C LYS A 4 -9.75 12.29 61.08
N ASN A 5 -8.72 13.11 60.91
CA ASN A 5 -7.69 12.83 59.89
C ASN A 5 -6.48 12.03 60.37
N LYS A 6 -6.29 11.82 61.66
CA LYS A 6 -5.11 11.08 62.16
C LYS A 6 -5.19 9.56 62.07
N LYS A 7 -6.37 8.98 61.94
CA LYS A 7 -6.51 7.52 61.83
C LYS A 7 -6.45 6.97 60.40
N VAL A 8 -6.56 7.82 59.41
CA VAL A 8 -6.47 7.43 58.01
C VAL A 8 -5.00 7.44 57.52
N GLU A 9 -4.19 8.35 58.01
CA GLU A 9 -2.76 8.39 57.71
C GLU A 9 -2.00 7.19 58.30
N ASP A 10 -2.33 6.71 59.46
CA ASP A 10 -1.63 5.56 60.07
C ASP A 10 -1.98 4.22 59.37
N LYS A 11 -3.19 4.05 58.83
CA LYS A 11 -3.54 2.84 58.09
C LYS A 11 -2.89 2.78 56.71
N ASN A 12 -2.74 3.92 56.07
CA ASN A 12 -2.03 3.97 54.79
C ASN A 12 -0.51 3.80 54.96
N LYS A 13 0.07 4.33 56.03
CA LYS A 13 1.50 4.11 56.34
C LYS A 13 1.83 2.62 56.54
N SER A 14 1.00 1.91 57.31
CA SER A 14 1.24 0.46 57.54
C SER A 14 1.13 -0.39 56.24
N LYS A 15 0.28 0.02 55.31
CA LYS A 15 0.10 -0.68 54.06
C LYS A 15 1.22 -0.37 53.05
N TYR A 16 1.84 0.81 53.14
CA TYR A 16 3.04 1.16 52.39
C TYR A 16 4.28 0.48 52.97
N GLU A 17 4.37 0.25 54.26
CA GLU A 17 5.47 -0.48 54.90
C GLU A 17 5.38 -1.98 54.60
N GLU A 18 4.19 -2.59 54.56
CA GLU A 18 3.98 -3.98 54.12
C GLU A 18 4.28 -4.20 52.61
N LEU A 19 3.99 -3.20 51.76
CA LEU A 19 4.35 -3.25 50.32
C LEU A 19 5.84 -3.09 50.09
N ASN A 20 6.54 -2.32 50.90
CA ASN A 20 8.01 -2.17 50.81
C ASN A 20 8.79 -3.40 51.31
N GLU A 21 8.16 -4.30 52.10
CA GLU A 21 8.76 -5.58 52.49
C GLU A 21 8.62 -6.69 51.42
N VAL A 22 7.72 -6.52 50.43
CA VAL A 22 7.41 -7.53 49.43
C VAL A 22 7.96 -7.18 48.04
N LEU A 23 8.29 -5.91 47.80
CA LEU A 23 8.80 -5.45 46.51
C LEU A 23 10.16 -4.78 46.71
N ASP A 24 11.15 -5.21 45.96
CA ASP A 24 12.46 -4.59 45.92
C ASP A 24 12.31 -3.09 45.69
N THR A 25 12.75 -2.26 46.64
CA THR A 25 12.50 -0.82 46.65
C THR A 25 13.03 -0.12 45.40
N ASP A 26 14.09 -0.63 44.80
CA ASP A 26 14.73 -0.06 43.60
C ASP A 26 13.84 -0.19 42.37
N SER A 27 13.09 -1.29 42.24
CA SER A 27 12.17 -1.47 41.11
C SER A 27 10.88 -0.65 41.22
N LEU A 28 10.42 -0.33 42.42
CA LEU A 28 9.26 0.53 42.60
C LEU A 28 9.57 2.02 42.36
N GLU A 29 10.78 2.47 42.70
CA GLU A 29 11.21 3.86 42.45
C GLU A 29 11.26 4.18 40.95
N SER A 30 11.50 3.18 40.08
CA SER A 30 11.50 3.36 38.64
C SER A 30 10.11 3.52 38.03
N ILE A 31 9.05 3.07 38.72
CA ILE A 31 7.66 3.12 38.24
C ILE A 31 6.94 4.38 38.73
N PHE A 32 7.32 4.92 39.88
CA PHE A 32 6.67 6.12 40.43
C PHE A 32 7.27 7.39 39.82
N PRO A 33 6.41 8.39 39.47
CA PRO A 33 6.91 9.69 39.04
C PRO A 33 7.73 10.35 40.14
N PHE A 34 8.83 10.96 39.78
CA PHE A 34 9.79 11.60 40.67
C PHE A 34 9.12 12.69 41.59
N SER A 35 8.07 13.34 41.09
CA SER A 35 7.24 14.25 41.83
C SER A 35 5.79 14.18 41.39
N TRP A 36 4.86 14.46 42.33
CA TRP A 36 3.44 14.57 42.04
C TRP A 36 2.92 15.83 42.71
N ILE A 37 2.49 16.80 41.88
CA ILE A 37 1.90 18.04 42.35
C ILE A 37 0.51 18.20 41.75
N GLU A 38 -0.50 18.20 42.56
CA GLU A 38 -1.88 18.42 42.16
C GLU A 38 -2.23 19.90 42.25
N THR A 39 -2.65 20.49 41.15
CA THR A 39 -3.19 21.83 41.08
C THR A 39 -4.70 21.80 40.83
N LYS A 40 -5.37 22.94 40.91
CA LYS A 40 -6.82 23.02 40.61
C LYS A 40 -7.17 22.66 39.17
N LYS A 41 -6.22 22.73 38.22
CA LYS A 41 -6.50 22.63 36.79
C LYS A 41 -5.61 21.64 36.04
N HIS A 42 -4.55 21.13 36.64
CA HIS A 42 -3.61 20.17 36.04
C HIS A 42 -2.84 19.43 37.13
N ILE A 43 -2.19 18.35 36.70
CA ILE A 43 -1.26 17.57 37.53
C ILE A 43 0.12 17.71 36.94
N GLU A 44 1.14 17.89 37.79
CA GLU A 44 2.55 17.90 37.42
C GLU A 44 3.18 16.60 37.92
N THR A 45 3.80 15.86 37.01
CA THR A 45 4.51 14.60 37.26
C THR A 45 5.92 14.67 36.72
N GLY A 46 6.91 14.95 37.58
CA GLY A 46 8.29 15.18 37.15
C GLY A 46 8.36 16.38 36.18
N GLU A 47 8.78 16.13 34.95
CA GLU A 47 8.86 17.15 33.88
C GLU A 47 7.61 17.20 32.97
N SER A 48 6.53 16.54 33.33
CA SER A 48 5.32 16.44 32.52
C SER A 48 4.11 17.08 33.23
N TYR A 49 3.33 17.80 32.45
CA TYR A 49 2.04 18.37 32.84
C TYR A 49 0.91 17.58 32.20
N SER A 50 -0.10 17.21 32.98
CA SER A 50 -1.29 16.50 32.50
C SER A 50 -2.58 17.16 32.91
N LYS A 51 -3.60 17.06 32.05
CA LYS A 51 -4.95 17.58 32.31
C LYS A 51 -5.97 16.66 31.67
N THR A 52 -6.97 16.24 32.44
CA THR A 52 -8.08 15.45 31.96
C THR A 52 -9.34 16.31 31.82
N LEU A 53 -9.95 16.27 30.64
CA LEU A 53 -11.23 16.89 30.31
C LEU A 53 -12.34 15.86 30.44
N CYS A 54 -13.44 16.21 31.04
CA CYS A 54 -14.65 15.38 31.17
C CYS A 54 -15.66 15.77 30.10
N ILE A 55 -16.13 14.85 29.30
CA ILE A 55 -17.21 15.09 28.36
C ILE A 55 -18.55 15.03 29.12
N VAL A 56 -19.33 16.09 29.03
CA VAL A 56 -20.58 16.24 29.80
C VAL A 56 -21.83 16.41 28.92
N ASP A 57 -21.66 16.72 27.66
CA ASP A 57 -22.78 16.88 26.72
C ASP A 57 -22.37 16.42 25.32
N TYR A 58 -23.26 15.77 24.63
CA TYR A 58 -23.07 15.13 23.35
C TYR A 58 -24.00 15.74 22.32
N PRO A 59 -23.69 15.62 20.99
CA PRO A 59 -24.53 16.17 19.95
C PRO A 59 -25.91 15.49 19.93
N THR A 60 -26.93 16.30 19.71
CA THR A 60 -28.30 15.83 19.49
C THR A 60 -28.55 15.68 17.99
N GLY A 61 -28.99 14.51 17.56
CA GLY A 61 -29.32 14.20 16.16
C GLY A 61 -28.53 13.00 15.62
N GLU A 62 -28.61 12.80 14.32
CA GLU A 62 -27.93 11.71 13.67
C GLU A 62 -26.40 11.90 13.73
N ILE A 63 -25.68 10.93 14.30
CA ILE A 63 -24.24 10.88 14.38
C ILE A 63 -23.76 9.90 13.31
N LYS A 64 -22.73 10.28 12.55
CA LYS A 64 -22.10 9.42 11.53
C LYS A 64 -20.86 8.75 12.09
N GLY A 65 -20.46 7.64 11.53
CA GLY A 65 -19.21 6.95 11.90
C GLY A 65 -18.00 7.86 11.84
N ALA A 66 -16.93 7.48 12.53
CA ALA A 66 -15.69 8.25 12.67
C ALA A 66 -15.87 9.65 13.29
N TYR A 67 -16.86 9.80 14.18
CA TYR A 67 -17.24 11.10 14.74
C TYR A 67 -16.09 11.78 15.51
N LEU A 68 -15.23 11.00 16.16
CA LEU A 68 -14.08 11.48 16.92
C LEU A 68 -12.80 11.66 16.10
N SER A 69 -12.79 11.26 14.83
CA SER A 69 -11.64 11.38 13.94
C SER A 69 -10.97 12.77 13.92
N PRO A 70 -11.71 13.91 13.96
CA PRO A 70 -11.07 15.23 14.04
C PRO A 70 -10.28 15.49 15.32
N ILE A 71 -10.55 14.75 16.41
CA ILE A 71 -9.80 14.84 17.67
C ILE A 71 -8.56 13.96 17.58
N LEU A 72 -8.71 12.74 17.08
CA LEU A 72 -7.63 11.75 16.95
C LEU A 72 -6.53 12.22 15.98
N LYS A 73 -6.90 13.02 14.97
CA LYS A 73 -5.96 13.62 13.99
C LYS A 73 -5.21 14.85 14.53
N LYS A 74 -5.42 15.25 15.79
CA LYS A 74 -4.71 16.37 16.39
C LYS A 74 -3.30 15.99 16.83
N GLY A 75 -2.35 16.87 16.58
CA GLY A 75 -0.98 16.70 17.08
C GLY A 75 -0.91 16.95 18.60
N GLY A 76 -0.14 16.12 19.28
CA GLY A 76 0.07 16.21 20.72
C GLY A 76 -0.10 14.86 21.40
N ASN A 77 0.24 14.78 22.68
CA ASN A 77 0.01 13.57 23.46
C ASN A 77 -1.41 13.66 24.06
N ILE A 78 -2.35 12.97 23.41
CA ILE A 78 -3.78 12.97 23.72
C ILE A 78 -4.22 11.54 23.96
N GLU A 79 -4.79 11.26 25.12
CA GLU A 79 -5.35 9.97 25.47
C GLU A 79 -6.87 10.11 25.60
N LEU A 80 -7.60 9.19 24.97
CA LEU A 80 -9.05 9.13 25.03
C LEU A 80 -9.47 7.88 25.81
N THR A 81 -10.22 8.06 26.90
CA THR A 81 -10.73 6.96 27.71
C THR A 81 -12.25 6.96 27.67
N THR A 82 -12.84 5.83 27.30
CA THR A 82 -14.29 5.67 27.24
C THR A 82 -14.71 4.45 28.06
N TYR A 83 -15.73 4.63 28.89
CA TYR A 83 -16.37 3.55 29.62
C TYR A 83 -17.74 3.29 29.02
N PHE A 84 -18.06 2.04 28.76
CA PHE A 84 -19.38 1.55 28.41
C PHE A 84 -19.88 0.63 29.51
N ARG A 85 -21.03 0.93 30.08
CA ARG A 85 -21.65 0.10 31.11
C ARG A 85 -23.06 -0.28 30.67
N PRO A 86 -23.41 -1.57 30.64
CA PRO A 86 -24.79 -1.98 30.38
C PRO A 86 -25.74 -1.31 31.34
N ALA A 87 -26.90 -0.90 30.85
CA ALA A 87 -27.94 -0.29 31.67
C ALA A 87 -29.25 -1.06 31.50
N ASN A 88 -30.17 -0.87 32.44
CA ASN A 88 -31.46 -1.55 32.42
C ASN A 88 -32.37 -0.88 31.36
N ILE A 89 -32.74 -1.63 30.33
CA ILE A 89 -33.63 -1.19 29.26
C ILE A 89 -35.03 -0.81 29.81
N GLU A 90 -35.59 -1.60 30.75
CA GLU A 90 -36.90 -1.34 31.32
C GLU A 90 -36.99 0.04 31.97
N TYR A 91 -35.94 0.40 32.76
CA TYR A 91 -35.83 1.74 33.34
C TYR A 91 -35.82 2.83 32.28
N MET A 92 -35.15 2.62 31.14
CA MET A 92 -35.11 3.60 30.07
C MET A 92 -36.44 3.71 29.34
N ILE A 93 -37.13 2.63 29.13
CA ILE A 93 -38.48 2.61 28.53
C ILE A 93 -39.44 3.42 29.39
N ASP A 94 -39.44 3.20 30.70
CA ASP A 94 -40.28 3.97 31.64
C ASP A 94 -39.93 5.46 31.68
N HIS A 95 -38.64 5.77 31.64
CA HIS A 95 -38.14 7.15 31.57
C HIS A 95 -38.57 7.85 30.26
N LEU A 96 -38.43 7.19 29.11
CA LEU A 96 -38.86 7.70 27.80
C LEU A 96 -40.37 7.91 27.77
N ASN A 97 -41.15 6.94 28.26
CA ASN A 97 -42.61 7.05 28.34
C ASN A 97 -43.03 8.26 29.19
N THR A 98 -42.39 8.46 30.36
CA THR A 98 -42.64 9.60 31.22
C THR A 98 -42.25 10.91 30.55
N SER A 99 -41.10 10.96 29.90
CA SER A 99 -40.61 12.13 29.16
C SER A 99 -41.55 12.50 28.01
N ILE A 100 -41.98 11.53 27.21
CA ILE A 100 -42.92 11.73 26.09
C ILE A 100 -44.26 12.28 26.62
N LYS A 101 -44.76 11.70 27.72
CA LYS A 101 -46.01 12.17 28.36
C LYS A 101 -45.90 13.63 28.85
N ASN A 102 -44.79 13.98 29.50
CA ASN A 102 -44.53 15.34 29.97
C ASN A 102 -44.42 16.33 28.81
N LYS A 103 -43.63 16.00 27.78
CA LYS A 103 -43.49 16.84 26.57
C LYS A 103 -44.78 17.01 25.80
N ASN A 104 -45.62 15.99 25.71
CA ASN A 104 -46.94 16.10 25.11
C ASN A 104 -47.84 17.05 25.92
N THR A 105 -47.74 17.01 27.26
CA THR A 105 -48.49 17.94 28.11
C THR A 105 -48.01 19.38 27.93
N GLU A 106 -46.69 19.58 27.81
CA GLU A 106 -46.10 20.88 27.51
C GLU A 106 -46.49 21.40 26.14
N LEU A 107 -46.52 20.55 25.13
CA LEU A 107 -46.92 20.89 23.74
C LEU A 107 -48.34 21.45 23.64
N ILE A 108 -49.23 20.99 24.51
CA ILE A 108 -50.62 21.50 24.57
C ILE A 108 -50.64 22.93 25.14
N ARG A 109 -49.75 23.25 26.05
CA ARG A 109 -49.73 24.54 26.79
C ARG A 109 -48.92 25.63 26.08
N VAL A 110 -47.93 25.25 25.27
CA VAL A 110 -47.01 26.19 24.61
C VAL A 110 -47.68 26.79 23.35
N THR A 111 -47.72 28.12 23.30
CA THR A 111 -48.26 28.90 22.17
C THR A 111 -47.18 29.38 21.20
N ASP A 112 -45.90 29.44 21.64
CA ASP A 112 -44.77 29.82 20.78
C ASP A 112 -44.52 28.80 19.66
N PRO A 113 -44.56 29.21 18.38
CA PRO A 113 -44.38 28.31 17.25
C PRO A 113 -43.00 27.62 17.22
N THR A 114 -41.96 28.33 17.61
CA THR A 114 -40.56 27.79 17.61
C THR A 114 -40.41 26.71 18.68
N ARG A 115 -40.89 26.96 19.90
CA ARG A 115 -40.87 25.96 20.96
C ARG A 115 -41.75 24.75 20.65
N ARG A 116 -42.91 24.96 20.02
CA ARG A 116 -43.80 23.86 19.53
C ARG A 116 -43.10 22.98 18.51
N ALA A 117 -42.41 23.56 17.54
CA ALA A 117 -41.67 22.81 16.53
C ALA A 117 -40.52 21.99 17.18
N GLN A 118 -39.84 22.57 18.15
CA GLN A 118 -38.79 21.90 18.92
C GLN A 118 -39.35 20.71 19.72
N LEU A 119 -40.43 20.90 20.48
CA LEU A 119 -41.07 19.84 21.26
C LEU A 119 -41.56 18.68 20.37
N LYS A 120 -42.12 18.96 19.19
CA LYS A 120 -42.50 17.94 18.26
C LYS A 120 -41.31 17.08 17.78
N ARG A 121 -40.19 17.72 17.48
CA ARG A 121 -38.95 16.99 17.10
C ARG A 121 -38.44 16.11 18.24
N GLU A 122 -38.42 16.64 19.47
CA GLU A 122 -38.02 15.90 20.65
C GLU A 122 -38.94 14.71 20.96
N ILE A 123 -40.26 14.86 20.80
CA ILE A 123 -41.24 13.78 20.96
C ILE A 123 -41.04 12.70 19.89
N ASN A 124 -40.89 13.09 18.61
CA ASN A 124 -40.62 12.15 17.53
C ASN A 124 -39.32 11.37 17.74
N SER A 125 -38.25 12.05 18.11
CA SER A 125 -36.98 11.39 18.41
C SER A 125 -37.11 10.39 19.59
N SER A 126 -37.82 10.78 20.65
CA SER A 126 -38.06 9.89 21.80
C SER A 126 -38.93 8.68 21.42
N ASN A 127 -39.93 8.85 20.55
CA ASN A 127 -40.75 7.75 20.05
C ASN A 127 -39.96 6.79 19.18
N GLN A 128 -39.13 7.29 18.27
CA GLN A 128 -38.25 6.45 17.44
C GLN A 128 -37.27 5.63 18.30
N GLN A 129 -36.74 6.25 19.35
CA GLN A 129 -35.85 5.57 20.29
C GLN A 129 -36.58 4.49 21.08
N LEU A 130 -37.84 4.77 21.50
CA LEU A 130 -38.68 3.80 22.19
C LEU A 130 -39.03 2.60 21.29
N GLU A 131 -39.37 2.84 20.04
CA GLU A 131 -39.62 1.76 19.04
C GLU A 131 -38.39 0.88 18.86
N LYS A 132 -37.20 1.45 18.76
CA LYS A 132 -35.95 0.69 18.64
C LYS A 132 -35.72 -0.23 19.83
N PHE A 133 -35.99 0.22 21.05
CA PHE A 133 -35.85 -0.59 22.27
C PHE A 133 -36.91 -1.68 22.38
N LEU A 134 -38.14 -1.41 21.96
CA LEU A 134 -39.24 -2.39 21.97
C LEU A 134 -39.05 -3.50 20.93
N ASP A 135 -38.36 -3.22 19.84
CA ASP A 135 -38.06 -4.17 18.78
C ASP A 135 -36.79 -5.03 19.04
N ASP A 136 -36.18 -4.93 20.23
CA ASP A 136 -34.90 -5.57 20.60
C ASP A 136 -33.76 -5.37 19.58
N LYS A 137 -33.81 -4.29 18.81
CA LYS A 137 -32.80 -4.02 17.78
C LYS A 137 -31.54 -3.35 18.33
N THR A 138 -31.65 -2.67 19.45
CA THR A 138 -30.54 -1.95 20.06
C THR A 138 -30.52 -2.13 21.58
N GLY A 139 -29.33 -2.23 22.14
CA GLY A 139 -29.12 -2.23 23.59
C GLY A 139 -29.09 -0.81 24.15
N PHE A 140 -29.18 -0.71 25.47
CA PHE A 140 -29.02 0.55 26.22
C PHE A 140 -27.79 0.48 27.11
N LEU A 141 -27.04 1.56 27.15
CA LEU A 141 -25.83 1.67 27.96
C LEU A 141 -25.61 3.07 28.52
N TYR A 142 -24.79 3.14 29.56
CA TYR A 142 -24.21 4.37 30.07
C TYR A 142 -22.82 4.53 29.46
N MET A 143 -22.59 5.68 28.80
CA MET A 143 -21.31 6.05 28.22
C MET A 143 -20.66 7.17 29.03
N TYR A 144 -19.35 7.08 29.19
CA TYR A 144 -18.53 8.09 29.86
C TYR A 144 -17.27 8.30 29.03
N MET A 145 -16.87 9.54 28.79
CA MET A 145 -15.71 9.85 27.98
C MET A 145 -14.83 10.93 28.62
N TYR A 146 -13.53 10.68 28.57
CA TYR A 146 -12.49 11.53 29.14
C TYR A 146 -11.39 11.73 28.12
N ILE A 147 -10.84 12.95 28.04
CA ILE A 147 -9.70 13.29 27.18
C ILE A 147 -8.57 13.77 28.08
N THR A 148 -7.49 12.99 28.15
CA THR A 148 -6.29 13.38 28.90
C THR A 148 -5.26 13.95 27.96
N ILE A 149 -4.75 15.13 28.29
CA ILE A 149 -3.75 15.85 27.49
C ILE A 149 -2.48 15.88 28.33
N LYS A 150 -1.33 15.58 27.71
CA LYS A 150 -0.01 15.63 28.36
C LYS A 150 0.94 16.53 27.57
N ALA A 151 1.79 17.26 28.24
CA ALA A 151 2.80 18.12 27.64
C ALA A 151 3.98 18.36 28.59
N ASN A 152 5.15 18.71 28.05
CA ASN A 152 6.36 18.99 28.83
C ASN A 152 6.39 20.46 29.39
N THR A 153 5.50 21.33 28.92
CA THR A 153 5.36 22.69 29.43
C THR A 153 3.90 23.05 29.63
N LEU A 154 3.62 23.96 30.57
CA LEU A 154 2.27 24.41 30.86
C LEU A 154 1.66 25.18 29.68
N GLU A 155 2.46 26.01 28.98
CA GLU A 155 2.00 26.77 27.81
C GLU A 155 1.58 25.83 26.70
N ARG A 156 2.32 24.74 26.49
CA ARG A 156 1.99 23.71 25.50
C ARG A 156 0.73 22.96 25.86
N LEU A 157 0.57 22.59 27.13
CA LEU A 157 -0.65 21.96 27.66
C LEU A 157 -1.89 22.82 27.40
N GLU A 158 -1.81 24.11 27.70
CA GLU A 158 -2.93 25.06 27.50
C GLU A 158 -3.21 25.31 26.01
N ALA A 159 -2.17 25.27 25.15
CA ALA A 159 -2.36 25.41 23.72
C ALA A 159 -3.12 24.20 23.13
N ILE A 160 -2.75 22.98 23.52
CA ILE A 160 -3.45 21.75 23.10
C ILE A 160 -4.88 21.74 23.64
N GLU A 161 -5.10 22.13 24.91
CA GLU A 161 -6.44 22.23 25.50
C GLU A 161 -7.36 23.16 24.69
N ARG A 162 -6.86 24.36 24.32
CA ARG A 162 -7.64 25.31 23.50
C ARG A 162 -8.01 24.72 22.15
N ASP A 163 -7.09 24.05 21.49
CA ASP A 163 -7.34 23.43 20.18
C ASP A 163 -8.34 22.28 20.26
N ILE A 164 -8.22 21.42 21.27
CA ILE A 164 -9.19 20.34 21.52
C ILE A 164 -10.57 20.89 21.83
N LYS A 165 -10.67 21.88 22.73
CA LYS A 165 -11.96 22.51 23.05
C LYS A 165 -12.61 23.18 21.84
N ALA A 166 -11.82 23.82 20.99
CA ALA A 166 -12.31 24.39 19.73
C ALA A 166 -12.85 23.30 18.77
N THR A 167 -12.15 22.17 18.69
CA THR A 167 -12.58 21.01 17.87
C THR A 167 -13.84 20.37 18.42
N LEU A 168 -13.91 20.14 19.74
CA LEU A 168 -15.10 19.62 20.41
C LEU A 168 -16.33 20.52 20.19
N THR A 169 -16.13 21.84 20.23
CA THR A 169 -17.21 22.82 19.95
C THR A 169 -17.74 22.67 18.53
N LYS A 170 -16.86 22.45 17.52
CA LYS A 170 -17.27 22.16 16.13
C LYS A 170 -18.08 20.86 16.03
N LEU A 171 -17.72 19.87 16.83
CA LEU A 171 -18.43 18.60 16.94
C LEU A 171 -19.67 18.68 17.86
N ARG A 172 -20.00 19.85 18.39
CA ARG A 172 -21.13 20.03 19.33
C ARG A 172 -21.01 19.17 20.59
N ILE A 173 -19.79 18.84 21.00
CA ILE A 173 -19.46 18.14 22.24
C ILE A 173 -19.02 19.17 23.27
N LYS A 174 -19.52 19.07 24.50
CA LYS A 174 -19.07 19.94 25.59
C LYS A 174 -18.15 19.18 26.52
N ALA A 175 -16.98 19.76 26.76
CA ALA A 175 -16.01 19.28 27.73
C ALA A 175 -15.82 20.27 28.86
N HIS A 176 -15.78 19.76 30.08
CA HIS A 176 -15.44 20.52 31.28
C HIS A 176 -14.11 20.10 31.87
N THR A 177 -13.35 21.05 32.36
CA THR A 177 -12.18 20.79 33.18
C THR A 177 -12.67 20.57 34.63
N PRO A 178 -12.49 19.39 35.25
CA PRO A 178 -12.98 19.09 36.60
C PRO A 178 -12.10 19.79 37.65
N THR A 179 -12.34 21.08 37.83
CA THR A 179 -11.60 21.92 38.77
C THR A 179 -11.73 21.35 40.19
N GLU A 180 -10.59 21.17 40.88
CA GLU A 180 -10.50 20.58 42.24
C GLU A 180 -10.78 19.06 42.32
N ALA A 181 -10.91 18.36 41.16
CA ALA A 181 -11.04 16.90 41.04
C ALA A 181 -10.09 16.33 39.99
N MET A 182 -8.89 16.92 39.85
CA MET A 182 -7.91 16.51 38.85
C MET A 182 -7.35 15.13 39.15
N ARG A 183 -7.18 14.75 40.41
CA ARG A 183 -6.72 13.41 40.82
C ARG A 183 -7.73 12.36 40.39
N GLU A 184 -8.99 12.57 40.71
CA GLU A 184 -10.09 11.67 40.37
C GLU A 184 -10.21 11.53 38.83
N ALA A 185 -10.04 12.63 38.11
CA ALA A 185 -10.07 12.64 36.66
C ALA A 185 -8.87 11.87 36.07
N PHE A 186 -7.69 12.08 36.58
CA PHE A 186 -6.48 11.32 36.15
C PHE A 186 -6.61 9.83 36.45
N GLN A 187 -7.05 9.48 37.68
CA GLN A 187 -7.26 8.08 38.05
C GLN A 187 -8.34 7.40 37.22
N THR A 188 -9.38 8.14 36.82
CA THR A 188 -10.42 7.65 35.92
C THR A 188 -9.87 7.37 34.53
N ALA A 189 -8.89 8.12 34.09
CA ALA A 189 -8.27 7.90 32.75
C ALA A 189 -7.32 6.70 32.71
N LEU A 190 -6.87 6.21 33.86
CA LEU A 190 -6.00 5.04 33.93
C LEU A 190 -6.76 3.74 33.60
N PRO A 191 -6.09 2.70 33.05
CA PRO A 191 -6.72 1.42 32.66
C PRO A 191 -7.02 0.51 33.86
N VAL A 192 -7.55 1.08 34.92
CA VAL A 192 -7.89 0.37 36.18
C VAL A 192 -9.39 0.01 36.27
N ASN A 193 -10.14 0.28 35.23
CA ASN A 193 -11.59 0.03 35.13
C ASN A 193 -12.43 0.62 36.33
N HIS A 194 -11.99 1.76 36.87
CA HIS A 194 -12.71 2.47 37.92
C HIS A 194 -12.96 3.93 37.52
N ASN A 195 -14.24 4.31 37.50
CA ASN A 195 -14.67 5.67 37.16
C ASN A 195 -15.05 6.44 38.42
N PHE A 196 -14.19 7.34 38.87
CA PHE A 196 -14.40 8.20 40.05
C PHE A 196 -15.34 9.36 39.79
N LEU A 197 -15.65 9.71 38.54
CA LEU A 197 -16.46 10.83 38.10
C LEU A 197 -17.77 10.40 37.42
N SER A 198 -18.21 9.17 37.65
CA SER A 198 -19.38 8.60 36.98
C SER A 198 -20.66 9.40 37.17
N GLU A 199 -20.88 10.01 38.35
CA GLU A 199 -22.09 10.81 38.63
C GLU A 199 -22.19 12.09 37.79
N PHE A 200 -21.06 12.63 37.36
CA PHE A 200 -20.98 13.91 36.62
C PHE A 200 -20.91 13.79 35.13
N THR A 201 -20.55 12.60 34.59
CA THR A 201 -20.22 12.40 33.19
C THR A 201 -21.09 11.35 32.50
N GLN A 202 -22.06 10.77 33.23
CA GLN A 202 -22.95 9.75 32.70
C GLN A 202 -23.79 10.28 31.54
N GLN A 203 -23.72 9.58 30.40
CA GLN A 203 -24.61 9.80 29.27
C GLN A 203 -25.38 8.54 28.97
N ASN A 204 -26.67 8.65 28.80
CA ASN A 204 -27.55 7.59 28.33
C ASN A 204 -27.45 7.50 26.84
N MET A 205 -27.17 6.30 26.32
CA MET A 205 -26.93 6.11 24.89
C MET A 205 -27.41 4.72 24.43
N ASP A 206 -27.96 4.65 23.21
CA ASP A 206 -28.19 3.37 22.56
C ASP A 206 -26.88 2.83 21.95
N THR A 207 -26.81 1.51 21.76
CA THR A 207 -25.58 0.84 21.29
C THR A 207 -25.18 1.26 19.87
N ASP A 208 -26.13 1.58 19.01
CA ASP A 208 -25.85 2.03 17.64
C ASP A 208 -25.16 3.39 17.68
N THR A 209 -25.71 4.33 18.45
CA THR A 209 -25.13 5.67 18.64
C THR A 209 -23.77 5.58 19.31
N ALA A 210 -23.61 4.71 20.33
CA ALA A 210 -22.33 4.50 21.01
C ALA A 210 -21.25 3.98 20.05
N GLY A 211 -21.62 3.11 19.09
CA GLY A 211 -20.73 2.60 18.07
C GLY A 211 -20.11 3.71 17.21
N HIS A 212 -20.79 4.82 16.99
CA HIS A 212 -20.23 5.95 16.23
C HIS A 212 -19.16 6.75 16.99
N PHE A 213 -19.02 6.54 18.31
CA PHE A 213 -17.94 7.07 19.13
C PHE A 213 -16.77 6.10 19.28
N PHE A 214 -16.72 5.05 18.45
CA PHE A 214 -15.60 4.14 18.41
C PHE A 214 -14.31 4.87 18.02
N MET A 215 -13.24 4.63 18.77
CA MET A 215 -12.02 5.44 18.72
C MET A 215 -10.96 4.92 17.76
N PHE A 216 -11.11 3.69 17.30
CA PHE A 216 -10.10 3.01 16.47
C PHE A 216 -10.41 3.12 14.98
N ASP A 217 -11.06 4.20 14.57
CA ASP A 217 -11.29 4.54 13.17
C ASP A 217 -10.23 5.55 12.74
N ASP A 218 -9.09 5.04 12.34
CA ASP A 218 -7.97 5.91 11.99
C ASP A 218 -7.41 5.64 10.61
N SER A 219 -7.78 4.54 10.01
CA SER A 219 -7.16 4.14 8.78
C SER A 219 -7.90 4.64 7.56
N GLU A 220 -7.22 5.46 6.81
CA GLU A 220 -7.69 5.95 5.53
C GLU A 220 -7.54 4.89 4.42
N ILE A 221 -6.57 3.96 4.56
CA ILE A 221 -6.29 2.90 3.58
C ILE A 221 -6.13 1.57 4.31
N ILE A 222 -7.25 0.91 4.62
CA ILE A 222 -7.25 -0.45 5.19
C ILE A 222 -8.18 -1.36 4.39
N ASN A 223 -7.65 -2.49 3.99
CA ASN A 223 -8.39 -3.65 3.52
C ASN A 223 -8.10 -4.83 4.48
N LEU A 224 -9.13 -5.35 5.11
CA LEU A 224 -9.03 -6.42 6.11
C LEU A 224 -9.51 -7.76 5.52
N ASN A 225 -8.97 -8.15 4.37
CA ASN A 225 -9.27 -9.43 3.74
C ASN A 225 -7.97 -10.23 3.54
N GLU A 226 -8.11 -11.50 3.24
CA GLU A 226 -6.99 -12.45 3.07
C GLU A 226 -6.02 -12.08 1.95
N ASN A 227 -6.46 -11.24 0.98
CA ASN A 227 -5.67 -10.82 -0.17
C ASN A 227 -5.05 -9.43 0.01
N ALA A 228 -5.13 -8.85 1.19
CA ALA A 228 -4.58 -7.52 1.43
C ALA A 228 -3.09 -7.58 1.75
N SER A 229 -2.29 -6.83 0.99
CA SER A 229 -0.87 -6.60 1.26
C SER A 229 -0.70 -5.54 2.33
N LEU A 230 0.10 -5.81 3.36
CA LEU A 230 0.54 -4.83 4.34
C LEU A 230 1.65 -3.97 3.71
N ILE A 231 1.34 -2.71 3.44
CA ILE A 231 2.25 -1.81 2.72
C ILE A 231 3.22 -1.08 3.66
N GLY A 232 2.79 -0.83 4.88
CA GLY A 232 3.59 -0.13 5.87
C GLY A 232 2.74 0.47 6.98
N ILE A 233 3.36 1.36 7.76
CA ILE A 233 2.74 2.05 8.89
C ILE A 233 2.47 3.50 8.50
N ASN A 234 1.25 3.98 8.73
CA ASN A 234 0.91 5.39 8.53
C ASN A 234 1.68 6.24 9.55
N LYS A 235 2.49 7.15 9.05
CA LYS A 235 3.38 7.96 9.87
C LYS A 235 2.66 8.97 10.79
N ASN A 236 1.44 9.33 10.45
CA ASN A 236 0.69 10.33 11.20
C ASN A 236 -0.19 9.70 12.30
N THR A 237 -0.67 8.49 12.07
CA THR A 237 -1.64 7.81 12.94
C THR A 237 -1.04 6.54 13.59
N GLU A 238 0.14 6.11 13.14
CA GLU A 238 0.81 4.86 13.54
C GLU A 238 -0.04 3.60 13.26
N SER A 239 -1.06 3.73 12.39
CA SER A 239 -1.91 2.61 11.98
C SER A 239 -1.29 1.83 10.83
N LEU A 240 -1.68 0.57 10.71
CA LEU A 240 -1.30 -0.27 9.59
C LEU A 240 -2.01 0.18 8.31
N VAL A 241 -1.30 0.15 7.20
CA VAL A 241 -1.86 0.44 5.87
C VAL A 241 -1.79 -0.82 5.02
N SER A 242 -2.95 -1.30 4.59
CA SER A 242 -3.07 -2.50 3.77
C SER A 242 -3.96 -2.26 2.56
N ILE A 243 -3.55 -2.83 1.42
CA ILE A 243 -4.23 -2.68 0.13
C ILE A 243 -4.48 -4.05 -0.48
N ASP A 244 -5.73 -4.32 -0.84
CA ASP A 244 -6.08 -5.40 -1.75
C ASP A 244 -6.14 -4.86 -3.19
N TYR A 245 -5.10 -5.17 -3.96
CA TYR A 245 -5.02 -4.73 -5.36
C TYR A 245 -6.01 -5.46 -6.28
N ALA A 246 -6.52 -6.62 -5.87
CA ALA A 246 -7.46 -7.43 -6.65
C ALA A 246 -8.93 -7.11 -6.37
N ASP A 247 -9.25 -6.35 -5.34
CA ASP A 247 -10.62 -5.95 -4.99
C ASP A 247 -11.20 -4.99 -6.02
N LYS A 248 -11.93 -5.54 -7.01
CA LYS A 248 -12.58 -4.77 -8.08
C LYS A 248 -13.65 -3.79 -7.58
N SER A 249 -14.10 -3.91 -6.33
CA SER A 249 -15.08 -2.97 -5.74
C SER A 249 -14.42 -1.65 -5.30
N LYS A 250 -13.12 -1.68 -5.00
CA LYS A 250 -12.35 -0.54 -4.51
C LYS A 250 -11.25 -0.10 -5.47
N THR A 251 -10.68 -1.03 -6.23
CA THR A 251 -9.52 -0.81 -7.09
C THR A 251 -9.92 -0.85 -8.56
N LEU A 252 -9.70 0.23 -9.30
CA LEU A 252 -10.05 0.31 -10.72
C LEU A 252 -9.13 -0.54 -11.60
N ASN A 253 -7.86 -0.68 -11.22
CA ASN A 253 -6.87 -1.56 -11.84
C ASN A 253 -5.77 -1.90 -10.83
N GLN A 254 -5.00 -2.96 -11.10
CA GLN A 254 -3.91 -3.43 -10.24
C GLN A 254 -2.56 -2.75 -10.53
N ASN A 255 -2.55 -1.75 -11.40
CA ASN A 255 -1.32 -1.07 -11.80
C ASN A 255 -0.79 -0.17 -10.69
N ARG A 256 0.54 -0.20 -10.54
CA ARG A 256 1.27 0.53 -9.49
C ARG A 256 2.41 1.33 -10.11
N CYS A 257 2.70 2.50 -9.58
CA CYS A 257 3.92 3.22 -9.94
C CYS A 257 4.72 3.61 -8.68
N ILE A 258 6.03 3.47 -8.74
CA ILE A 258 6.98 3.74 -7.66
C ILE A 258 7.99 4.78 -8.17
N LEU A 259 7.89 6.01 -7.68
CA LEU A 259 8.67 7.14 -8.16
C LEU A 259 9.52 7.76 -7.03
N GLY A 260 10.75 8.13 -7.34
CA GLY A 260 11.63 8.78 -6.36
C GLY A 260 13.08 8.72 -6.78
N THR A 261 13.95 9.51 -6.15
CA THR A 261 15.39 9.52 -6.44
C THR A 261 16.09 8.24 -5.99
N SER A 262 17.35 8.05 -6.39
CA SER A 262 18.15 6.92 -5.93
C SER A 262 18.40 6.97 -4.41
N GLY A 263 18.47 5.79 -3.78
CA GLY A 263 18.83 5.65 -2.36
C GLY A 263 17.71 5.90 -1.35
N VAL A 264 16.49 6.25 -1.78
CA VAL A 264 15.35 6.53 -0.88
C VAL A 264 14.55 5.28 -0.45
N GLY A 265 14.89 4.10 -0.99
CA GLY A 265 14.26 2.83 -0.60
C GLY A 265 13.28 2.23 -1.62
N LYS A 266 13.30 2.68 -2.89
CA LYS A 266 12.42 2.14 -3.95
C LYS A 266 12.62 0.64 -4.18
N SER A 267 13.87 0.19 -4.34
CA SER A 267 14.19 -1.22 -4.59
C SER A 267 13.81 -2.10 -3.41
N THR A 268 13.99 -1.61 -2.17
CA THR A 268 13.53 -2.28 -0.96
C THR A 268 12.00 -2.44 -0.94
N PHE A 269 11.28 -1.41 -1.35
CA PHE A 269 9.82 -1.45 -1.44
C PHE A 269 9.34 -2.34 -2.60
N MET A 270 10.03 -2.33 -3.74
CA MET A 270 9.75 -3.26 -4.85
C MET A 270 9.95 -4.71 -4.39
N PHE A 271 11.01 -4.99 -3.63
CA PHE A 271 11.25 -6.30 -3.02
C PHE A 271 10.09 -6.72 -2.09
N GLN A 272 9.64 -5.84 -1.19
CA GLN A 272 8.47 -6.10 -0.36
C GLN A 272 7.24 -6.43 -1.22
N SER A 273 7.00 -5.65 -2.28
CA SER A 273 5.93 -5.93 -3.23
C SER A 273 6.08 -7.28 -3.97
N ILE A 274 7.31 -7.78 -4.18
CA ILE A 274 7.54 -9.12 -4.76
C ILE A 274 7.12 -10.21 -3.77
N ILE A 275 7.51 -10.07 -2.51
CA ILE A 275 7.14 -11.04 -1.45
C ILE A 275 5.63 -11.04 -1.24
N ASP A 276 5.01 -9.87 -1.12
CA ASP A 276 3.57 -9.75 -0.93
C ASP A 276 2.78 -10.41 -2.06
N ASP A 277 3.14 -10.10 -3.31
CA ASP A 277 2.49 -10.69 -4.47
C ASP A 277 2.70 -12.22 -4.50
N TYR A 278 3.91 -12.70 -4.19
CA TYR A 278 4.22 -14.13 -4.16
C TYR A 278 3.42 -14.88 -3.09
N THR A 279 3.34 -14.35 -1.87
CA THR A 279 2.57 -14.97 -0.78
C THR A 279 1.08 -15.04 -1.07
N GLN A 280 0.58 -14.16 -1.92
CA GLN A 280 -0.81 -14.15 -2.40
C GLN A 280 -1.04 -15.00 -3.67
N GLY A 281 -0.06 -15.78 -4.10
CA GLY A 281 -0.14 -16.61 -5.30
C GLY A 281 -0.17 -15.82 -6.61
N VAL A 282 0.39 -14.61 -6.63
CA VAL A 282 0.57 -13.81 -7.84
C VAL A 282 1.92 -14.12 -8.47
N LYS A 283 1.97 -14.51 -9.73
CA LYS A 283 3.23 -14.68 -10.45
C LYS A 283 3.93 -13.34 -10.64
N ASN A 284 5.22 -13.30 -10.35
CA ASN A 284 6.06 -12.11 -10.45
C ASN A 284 7.06 -12.25 -11.59
N PHE A 285 6.93 -11.39 -12.58
CA PHE A 285 7.87 -11.27 -13.68
C PHE A 285 8.60 -9.94 -13.60
N ILE A 286 9.91 -9.98 -13.34
CA ILE A 286 10.71 -8.80 -13.02
C ILE A 286 11.65 -8.51 -14.20
N ILE A 287 11.57 -7.32 -14.77
CA ILE A 287 12.56 -6.81 -15.73
C ILE A 287 13.54 -5.97 -14.93
N ASP A 288 14.77 -6.47 -14.80
CA ASP A 288 15.79 -5.99 -13.87
C ASP A 288 17.04 -5.51 -14.64
N PRO A 289 17.06 -4.26 -15.12
CA PRO A 289 18.19 -3.72 -15.86
C PRO A 289 19.43 -3.44 -15.01
N GLU A 290 19.28 -3.29 -13.68
CA GLU A 290 20.36 -2.99 -12.75
C GLU A 290 20.83 -4.22 -11.94
N ASN A 291 20.15 -5.37 -12.09
CA ASN A 291 20.41 -6.60 -11.34
C ASN A 291 20.29 -6.45 -9.81
N GLU A 292 19.24 -5.80 -9.37
CA GLU A 292 19.00 -5.57 -7.94
C GLU A 292 18.27 -6.76 -7.27
N TYR A 293 17.51 -7.56 -8.04
CA TYR A 293 16.60 -8.59 -7.50
C TYR A 293 17.08 -10.03 -7.67
N SER A 294 18.10 -10.28 -8.47
CA SER A 294 18.54 -11.67 -8.83
C SER A 294 18.86 -12.54 -7.61
N GLU A 295 19.55 -12.01 -6.61
CA GLU A 295 19.92 -12.77 -5.40
C GLU A 295 18.70 -13.11 -4.54
N VAL A 296 17.77 -12.19 -4.41
CA VAL A 296 16.52 -12.40 -3.68
C VAL A 296 15.64 -13.44 -4.39
N VAL A 297 15.51 -13.32 -5.71
CA VAL A 297 14.73 -14.27 -6.52
C VAL A 297 15.26 -15.69 -6.34
N LYS A 298 16.58 -15.89 -6.35
CA LYS A 298 17.19 -17.19 -6.05
C LYS A 298 16.89 -17.70 -4.65
N ARG A 299 16.94 -16.83 -3.64
CA ARG A 299 16.63 -17.19 -2.24
C ARG A 299 15.18 -17.59 -2.07
N LEU A 300 14.26 -16.99 -2.84
CA LEU A 300 12.84 -17.35 -2.88
C LEU A 300 12.54 -18.60 -3.73
N GLY A 301 13.57 -19.25 -4.32
CA GLY A 301 13.40 -20.41 -5.17
C GLY A 301 12.92 -20.10 -6.58
N GLY A 302 12.96 -18.83 -7.01
CA GLY A 302 12.61 -18.39 -8.35
C GLY A 302 13.75 -18.56 -9.37
N THR A 303 13.46 -18.21 -10.60
CA THR A 303 14.39 -18.35 -11.74
C THR A 303 14.98 -17.00 -12.12
N VAL A 304 16.30 -16.95 -12.34
CA VAL A 304 17.00 -15.79 -12.87
C VAL A 304 17.48 -16.08 -14.29
N ILE A 305 16.99 -15.31 -15.25
CA ILE A 305 17.35 -15.39 -16.66
C ILE A 305 18.27 -14.21 -16.98
N THR A 306 19.55 -14.49 -17.20
CA THR A 306 20.53 -13.44 -17.51
C THR A 306 20.71 -13.32 -19.02
N LEU A 307 20.39 -12.14 -19.56
CA LEU A 307 20.62 -11.80 -20.96
C LEU A 307 21.96 -11.08 -21.11
N SER A 308 22.82 -11.64 -21.94
CA SER A 308 24.10 -11.03 -22.32
C SER A 308 24.47 -11.46 -23.75
N THR A 309 25.32 -10.69 -24.41
CA THR A 309 25.81 -11.01 -25.76
C THR A 309 26.53 -12.35 -25.83
N ALA A 310 27.09 -12.83 -24.73
CA ALA A 310 27.74 -14.14 -24.61
C ALA A 310 26.80 -15.25 -24.08
N SER A 311 25.54 -14.95 -23.78
CA SER A 311 24.56 -15.92 -23.24
C SER A 311 24.09 -16.90 -24.35
N THR A 312 23.79 -18.13 -23.92
CA THR A 312 23.05 -19.11 -24.77
C THR A 312 21.53 -18.94 -24.67
N VAL A 313 21.07 -18.05 -23.76
CA VAL A 313 19.65 -17.73 -23.64
C VAL A 313 19.17 -16.98 -24.88
N ARG A 314 18.00 -17.39 -25.38
CA ARG A 314 17.36 -16.81 -26.57
C ARG A 314 15.90 -16.54 -26.28
N ILE A 315 15.43 -15.39 -26.71
CA ILE A 315 14.00 -15.03 -26.76
C ILE A 315 13.75 -14.53 -28.16
N ASN A 316 13.09 -15.34 -28.97
CA ASN A 316 12.83 -15.02 -30.37
C ASN A 316 11.78 -13.89 -30.47
N PRO A 317 12.13 -12.70 -30.97
CA PRO A 317 11.18 -11.60 -31.10
C PRO A 317 10.05 -11.89 -32.11
N PHE A 318 10.24 -12.84 -33.02
CA PHE A 318 9.25 -13.22 -34.05
C PHE A 318 8.25 -14.28 -33.57
N GLU A 319 8.50 -14.97 -32.48
CA GLU A 319 7.60 -16.00 -31.94
C GLU A 319 6.28 -15.38 -31.45
N ILE A 320 5.16 -16.02 -31.75
CA ILE A 320 3.82 -15.65 -31.29
C ILE A 320 3.47 -16.60 -30.15
N PHE A 321 3.24 -16.08 -28.96
CA PHE A 321 3.02 -16.88 -27.75
C PHE A 321 1.55 -16.95 -27.33
N SER A 322 0.67 -16.11 -27.89
CA SER A 322 -0.73 -16.02 -27.51
C SER A 322 -1.64 -15.94 -28.72
N THR A 323 -2.79 -16.62 -28.64
CA THR A 323 -3.87 -16.58 -29.63
C THR A 323 -4.81 -15.39 -29.46
N GLU A 324 -4.69 -14.60 -28.37
CA GLU A 324 -5.55 -13.43 -28.20
C GLU A 324 -5.19 -12.32 -29.19
N VAL A 325 -6.05 -12.17 -30.15
CA VAL A 325 -6.05 -11.01 -31.04
C VAL A 325 -6.54 -9.82 -30.23
N PHE A 326 -5.88 -8.68 -30.37
CA PHE A 326 -6.39 -7.43 -29.84
C PHE A 326 -7.78 -7.18 -30.45
N ASP A 327 -8.85 -7.45 -29.69
CA ASP A 327 -10.23 -7.19 -30.13
C ASP A 327 -10.33 -5.74 -30.63
N SER A 328 -10.40 -5.59 -31.93
CA SER A 328 -10.89 -4.38 -32.57
C SER A 328 -12.41 -4.41 -32.48
N GLU A 329 -12.97 -4.01 -31.33
CA GLU A 329 -14.42 -3.89 -31.13
C GLU A 329 -15.08 -2.78 -32.00
N GLU A 330 -14.42 -2.27 -33.06
CA GLU A 330 -14.92 -1.14 -33.85
C GLU A 330 -14.90 -1.32 -35.37
N SER A 331 -14.93 -2.53 -35.91
CA SER A 331 -15.17 -2.65 -37.36
C SER A 331 -16.23 -3.71 -37.65
N GLY A 332 -17.46 -3.26 -37.63
CA GLY A 332 -18.59 -3.99 -38.18
C GLY A 332 -18.63 -3.92 -39.71
N ASP A 333 -17.58 -4.32 -40.40
CA ASP A 333 -17.61 -4.53 -41.85
C ASP A 333 -17.26 -5.98 -42.19
N GLU A 334 -18.27 -6.72 -42.59
CA GLU A 334 -18.19 -8.09 -43.14
C GLU A 334 -17.50 -8.11 -44.50
N THR A 335 -16.16 -7.92 -44.57
CA THR A 335 -15.44 -8.19 -45.82
C THR A 335 -14.00 -8.61 -45.56
N GLU A 336 -13.76 -9.86 -45.80
CA GLU A 336 -12.60 -10.71 -45.87
C GLU A 336 -12.47 -11.65 -44.65
N HIS A 337 -12.65 -12.95 -44.91
CA HIS A 337 -12.26 -14.04 -44.02
C HIS A 337 -10.72 -14.08 -43.90
N ILE A 338 -10.16 -13.20 -43.08
CA ILE A 338 -8.77 -13.28 -42.67
C ILE A 338 -8.72 -14.38 -41.62
N SER A 339 -7.93 -15.43 -41.80
CA SER A 339 -7.76 -16.47 -40.78
C SER A 339 -7.16 -15.86 -39.53
N ASP A 340 -7.54 -16.38 -38.34
CA ASP A 340 -7.03 -15.94 -37.06
C ASP A 340 -5.49 -15.92 -37.04
N LEU A 341 -4.83 -16.89 -37.65
CA LEU A 341 -3.38 -16.93 -37.79
C LEU A 341 -2.81 -15.71 -38.52
N GLN A 342 -3.43 -15.28 -39.62
CA GLN A 342 -2.95 -14.10 -40.37
C GLN A 342 -3.12 -12.79 -39.59
N ILE A 343 -4.17 -12.71 -38.76
CA ILE A 343 -4.36 -11.56 -37.84
C ILE A 343 -3.26 -11.56 -36.79
N LEU A 344 -2.94 -12.72 -36.18
CA LEU A 344 -1.85 -12.87 -35.22
C LEU A 344 -0.50 -12.44 -35.81
N VAL A 345 -0.17 -12.90 -37.02
CA VAL A 345 1.06 -12.51 -37.74
C VAL A 345 1.10 -10.99 -37.99
N ARG A 346 0.01 -10.41 -38.47
CA ARG A 346 -0.07 -8.93 -38.65
C ARG A 346 0.13 -8.15 -37.37
N THR A 347 -0.49 -8.61 -36.30
CA THR A 347 -0.34 -7.99 -34.97
C THR A 347 1.10 -8.10 -34.49
N LYS A 348 1.72 -9.26 -34.61
CA LYS A 348 3.13 -9.49 -34.27
C LYS A 348 4.07 -8.57 -35.05
N ILE A 349 3.90 -8.48 -36.37
CA ILE A 349 4.66 -7.55 -37.22
C ILE A 349 4.47 -6.09 -36.76
N GLY A 350 3.27 -5.74 -36.33
CA GLY A 350 3.00 -4.42 -35.74
C GLY A 350 3.83 -4.15 -34.48
N ASN A 351 3.87 -5.12 -33.55
CA ASN A 351 4.62 -5.02 -32.29
C ASN A 351 6.14 -5.00 -32.51
N LEU A 352 6.65 -5.71 -33.53
CA LEU A 352 8.08 -5.74 -33.88
C LEU A 352 8.64 -4.38 -34.34
N LYS A 353 7.80 -3.42 -34.72
CA LYS A 353 8.25 -2.07 -35.08
C LYS A 353 9.00 -1.39 -33.92
N SER A 354 8.51 -1.57 -32.69
CA SER A 354 9.15 -1.03 -31.48
C SER A 354 10.53 -1.65 -31.24
N PHE A 355 10.65 -2.96 -31.44
CA PHE A 355 11.91 -3.69 -31.36
C PHE A 355 12.93 -3.19 -32.42
N PHE A 356 12.52 -3.05 -33.67
CA PHE A 356 13.43 -2.59 -34.76
C PHE A 356 13.86 -1.13 -34.51
N ARG A 357 13.01 -0.28 -33.97
CA ARG A 357 13.42 1.07 -33.60
C ARG A 357 14.35 1.12 -32.39
N ALA A 358 14.31 0.12 -31.53
CA ALA A 358 15.27 0.03 -30.44
C ALA A 358 16.68 -0.33 -30.93
N ILE A 359 16.80 -1.19 -31.94
CA ILE A 359 18.10 -1.55 -32.53
C ILE A 359 18.61 -0.54 -33.55
N LYS A 360 17.71 0.25 -34.19
CA LYS A 360 18.04 1.34 -35.12
C LYS A 360 17.07 2.49 -34.94
N ASN A 361 17.44 3.48 -34.14
CA ASN A 361 16.58 4.58 -33.70
C ASN A 361 16.17 5.54 -34.83
N ASP A 362 16.98 5.66 -35.89
CA ASP A 362 16.76 6.52 -37.06
C ASP A 362 16.03 5.83 -38.22
N ILE A 363 15.35 4.70 -37.98
CA ILE A 363 14.62 3.96 -39.00
C ILE A 363 13.48 4.78 -39.59
N THR A 364 13.46 4.90 -40.91
CA THR A 364 12.45 5.69 -41.62
C THR A 364 11.13 4.93 -41.81
N GLN A 365 10.06 5.65 -42.11
CA GLN A 365 8.77 5.01 -42.43
C GLN A 365 8.84 4.12 -43.65
N VAL A 366 9.67 4.47 -44.67
CA VAL A 366 9.86 3.68 -45.86
C VAL A 366 10.61 2.37 -45.56
N GLU A 367 11.71 2.47 -44.79
CA GLU A 367 12.43 1.28 -44.30
C GLU A 367 11.47 0.33 -43.57
N MET A 368 10.70 0.88 -42.60
CA MET A 368 9.76 0.10 -41.78
C MET A 368 8.66 -0.58 -42.65
N ALA A 369 8.15 0.09 -43.66
CA ALA A 369 7.16 -0.49 -44.57
C ALA A 369 7.75 -1.67 -45.38
N ILE A 370 8.99 -1.54 -45.87
CA ILE A 370 9.69 -2.61 -46.59
C ILE A 370 9.97 -3.79 -45.68
N ILE A 371 10.48 -3.55 -44.46
CA ILE A 371 10.73 -4.59 -43.45
C ILE A 371 9.43 -5.33 -43.11
N SER A 372 8.33 -4.60 -42.87
CA SER A 372 7.03 -5.22 -42.60
C SER A 372 6.51 -6.11 -43.74
N SER A 373 6.76 -5.68 -44.98
CA SER A 373 6.43 -6.51 -46.16
C SER A 373 7.28 -7.77 -46.24
N LEU A 374 8.60 -7.65 -46.01
CA LEU A 374 9.51 -8.80 -45.98
C LEU A 374 9.18 -9.77 -44.85
N LEU A 375 8.88 -9.28 -43.66
CA LEU A 375 8.46 -10.14 -42.55
C LEU A 375 7.24 -10.98 -42.92
N LYS A 376 6.23 -10.37 -43.56
CA LYS A 376 5.06 -11.12 -44.05
C LYS A 376 5.46 -12.23 -45.03
N GLU A 377 6.41 -11.96 -45.91
CA GLU A 377 6.93 -12.96 -46.85
C GLU A 377 7.68 -14.07 -46.10
N VAL A 378 8.49 -13.73 -45.11
CA VAL A 378 9.26 -14.68 -44.30
C VAL A 378 8.33 -15.60 -43.50
N TYR A 379 7.29 -15.06 -42.84
CA TYR A 379 6.28 -15.90 -42.18
C TYR A 379 5.57 -16.83 -43.18
N ASN A 380 5.20 -16.35 -44.37
CA ASN A 380 4.59 -17.18 -45.41
C ASN A 380 5.53 -18.30 -45.89
N LYS A 381 6.84 -18.01 -46.06
CA LYS A 381 7.85 -19.03 -46.42
C LYS A 381 7.99 -20.12 -45.35
N LYS A 382 7.78 -19.78 -44.07
CA LYS A 382 7.77 -20.72 -42.94
C LYS A 382 6.43 -21.47 -42.79
N GLY A 383 5.46 -21.21 -43.67
CA GLY A 383 4.18 -21.94 -43.70
C GLY A 383 3.03 -21.27 -42.95
N PHE A 384 3.18 -20.04 -42.43
CA PHE A 384 2.11 -19.29 -41.79
C PHE A 384 1.12 -18.74 -42.81
N THR A 385 0.34 -19.65 -43.41
CA THR A 385 -0.63 -19.37 -44.48
C THR A 385 -2.06 -19.43 -43.99
N ALA A 386 -3.02 -18.96 -44.80
CA ALA A 386 -4.42 -18.83 -44.39
C ALA A 386 -5.14 -20.16 -44.13
N ASP A 387 -4.58 -21.27 -44.61
CA ASP A 387 -5.10 -22.64 -44.47
C ASP A 387 -4.61 -23.36 -43.20
N LYS A 388 -3.74 -22.72 -42.41
CA LYS A 388 -3.15 -23.26 -41.19
C LYS A 388 -3.72 -22.61 -39.94
N GLN A 389 -3.60 -23.33 -38.80
CA GLN A 389 -3.99 -22.85 -37.47
C GLN A 389 -2.75 -22.60 -36.60
N PHE A 390 -2.91 -21.83 -35.52
CA PHE A 390 -1.80 -21.50 -34.62
C PHE A 390 -1.19 -22.75 -33.98
N GLU A 391 -2.02 -23.74 -33.65
CA GLU A 391 -1.67 -24.98 -32.98
C GLU A 391 -0.82 -25.93 -33.89
N ASP A 392 -0.77 -25.65 -35.20
CA ASP A 392 0.04 -26.44 -36.14
C ASP A 392 1.54 -26.16 -36.03
N PHE A 393 1.92 -25.08 -35.27
CA PHE A 393 3.29 -24.61 -35.21
C PHE A 393 3.94 -24.82 -33.85
N THR A 394 5.19 -25.20 -33.87
CA THR A 394 6.09 -25.28 -32.73
C THR A 394 7.02 -24.07 -32.71
N LYS A 395 7.75 -23.85 -31.63
CA LYS A 395 8.69 -22.71 -31.50
C LYS A 395 9.82 -22.77 -32.58
N GLU A 396 10.14 -23.94 -33.10
CA GLU A 396 11.14 -24.16 -34.16
C GLU A 396 10.66 -23.74 -35.54
N ASP A 397 9.36 -23.57 -35.76
CA ASP A 397 8.77 -23.18 -37.03
C ASP A 397 8.77 -21.67 -37.26
N TYR A 398 8.92 -20.88 -36.18
CA TYR A 398 8.89 -19.41 -36.28
C TYR A 398 10.14 -18.87 -37.01
N PRO A 399 9.99 -17.75 -37.73
CA PRO A 399 11.14 -17.06 -38.32
C PRO A 399 12.15 -16.63 -37.25
N THR A 400 13.38 -16.42 -37.67
CA THR A 400 14.46 -15.85 -36.84
C THR A 400 15.00 -14.55 -37.45
N ILE A 401 15.86 -13.83 -36.75
CA ILE A 401 16.56 -12.65 -37.28
C ILE A 401 17.36 -13.04 -38.53
N THR A 402 18.04 -14.21 -38.53
CA THR A 402 18.77 -14.73 -39.69
C THR A 402 17.84 -14.94 -40.90
N ASP A 403 16.59 -15.39 -40.72
CA ASP A 403 15.63 -15.52 -41.81
C ASP A 403 15.30 -14.14 -42.44
N LEU A 404 15.13 -13.10 -41.64
CA LEU A 404 14.91 -11.73 -42.13
C LEU A 404 16.16 -11.17 -42.82
N TYR A 405 17.36 -11.42 -42.29
CA TYR A 405 18.62 -11.05 -42.92
C TYR A 405 18.78 -11.67 -44.31
N ASN A 406 18.48 -12.97 -44.41
CA ASN A 406 18.51 -13.69 -45.71
C ASN A 406 17.48 -13.13 -46.70
N ALA A 407 16.29 -12.77 -46.24
CA ALA A 407 15.26 -12.12 -47.06
C ALA A 407 15.71 -10.74 -47.60
N LEU A 408 16.46 -9.98 -46.80
CA LEU A 408 17.07 -8.73 -47.25
C LEU A 408 18.19 -8.94 -48.25
N THR A 409 18.96 -10.03 -48.10
CA THR A 409 19.98 -10.45 -49.08
C THR A 409 19.34 -10.84 -50.41
N GLU A 410 18.27 -11.64 -50.42
CA GLU A 410 17.49 -11.95 -51.60
C GLU A 410 16.88 -10.68 -52.25
N LEU A 411 16.38 -9.74 -51.46
CA LEU A 411 15.87 -8.47 -51.98
C LEU A 411 16.94 -7.69 -52.75
N ARG A 412 18.18 -7.69 -52.29
CA ARG A 412 19.32 -7.06 -52.96
C ARG A 412 19.53 -7.59 -54.34
N GLU A 413 19.34 -8.91 -54.55
CA GLU A 413 19.50 -9.56 -55.85
C GLU A 413 18.29 -9.33 -56.78
N GLN A 414 17.08 -9.29 -56.20
CA GLN A 414 15.84 -9.17 -56.96
C GLN A 414 15.47 -7.75 -57.32
N ASN A 415 15.73 -6.77 -56.43
CA ASN A 415 15.34 -5.36 -56.61
C ASN A 415 16.29 -4.41 -55.86
N GLU A 416 17.38 -4.07 -56.56
CA GLU A 416 18.41 -3.17 -56.02
C GLU A 416 17.88 -1.80 -55.62
N HIS A 417 16.88 -1.23 -56.31
CA HIS A 417 16.31 0.07 -55.99
C HIS A 417 15.58 0.02 -54.64
N LYS A 418 14.73 -0.99 -54.41
CA LYS A 418 14.02 -1.20 -53.14
C LYS A 418 15.00 -1.52 -52.00
N TYR A 419 16.06 -2.30 -52.30
CA TYR A 419 17.09 -2.62 -51.33
C TYR A 419 17.87 -1.40 -50.84
N ASN A 420 18.16 -0.45 -51.75
CA ASN A 420 18.90 0.76 -51.38
C ASN A 420 18.17 1.59 -50.29
N GLU A 421 16.85 1.52 -50.20
CA GLU A 421 16.05 2.15 -49.13
C GLU A 421 16.24 1.48 -47.75
N VAL A 422 16.58 0.17 -47.70
CA VAL A 422 16.74 -0.60 -46.44
C VAL A 422 18.16 -1.05 -46.16
N LYS A 423 19.11 -0.63 -47.00
CA LYS A 423 20.51 -1.07 -46.94
C LYS A 423 21.14 -0.79 -45.55
N ASN A 424 20.87 0.35 -44.96
CA ASN A 424 21.43 0.71 -43.69
C ASN A 424 20.87 -0.19 -42.56
N PHE A 425 19.59 -0.52 -42.61
CA PHE A 425 18.98 -1.48 -41.69
C PHE A 425 19.59 -2.86 -41.81
N HIS A 426 19.85 -3.31 -43.08
CA HIS A 426 20.47 -4.61 -43.31
C HIS A 426 21.87 -4.73 -42.69
N TYR A 427 22.69 -3.69 -42.76
CA TYR A 427 24.01 -3.66 -42.10
C TYR A 427 23.89 -3.67 -40.55
N VAL A 428 22.92 -2.97 -39.98
CA VAL A 428 22.69 -2.99 -38.54
C VAL A 428 22.20 -4.38 -38.12
N LEU A 429 21.29 -4.99 -38.90
CA LEU A 429 20.73 -6.31 -38.58
C LEU A 429 21.77 -7.44 -38.61
N GLU A 430 22.84 -7.29 -39.45
CA GLU A 430 23.94 -8.26 -39.55
C GLU A 430 24.58 -8.55 -38.19
N ASP A 431 24.74 -7.52 -37.33
CA ASP A 431 25.34 -7.67 -35.99
C ASP A 431 24.46 -8.48 -35.03
N TYR A 432 23.16 -8.60 -35.32
CA TYR A 432 22.21 -9.37 -34.51
C TYR A 432 22.02 -10.82 -34.99
N THR A 433 22.69 -11.24 -36.07
CA THR A 433 22.62 -12.62 -36.58
C THR A 433 23.59 -13.54 -35.84
N THR A 434 23.23 -14.83 -35.74
CA THR A 434 24.09 -15.84 -35.10
C THR A 434 25.36 -16.12 -35.93
N GLU A 435 25.28 -15.97 -37.26
CA GLU A 435 26.36 -16.33 -38.18
C GLU A 435 27.42 -15.22 -38.28
N PHE A 436 27.01 -13.96 -38.29
CA PHE A 436 27.91 -12.84 -38.62
C PHE A 436 28.07 -11.84 -37.47
N GLY A 437 27.15 -11.87 -36.49
CA GLY A 437 27.04 -10.83 -35.50
C GLY A 437 27.72 -11.14 -34.18
N THR A 438 27.85 -10.10 -33.34
CA THR A 438 28.33 -10.16 -31.95
C THR A 438 27.19 -10.20 -30.95
N THR A 439 25.96 -9.82 -31.38
CA THR A 439 24.78 -9.62 -30.50
C THR A 439 23.65 -10.59 -30.84
N SER A 440 23.93 -11.89 -30.81
CA SER A 440 23.00 -12.94 -31.30
C SER A 440 21.90 -13.35 -30.26
N ILE A 441 21.70 -12.59 -29.19
CA ILE A 441 20.73 -12.96 -28.14
C ILE A 441 19.26 -13.01 -28.60
N PHE A 442 18.96 -12.36 -29.73
CA PHE A 442 17.62 -12.34 -30.31
C PHE A 442 17.45 -13.31 -31.47
N ASP A 443 18.52 -13.94 -31.93
CA ASP A 443 18.52 -14.83 -33.10
C ASP A 443 18.50 -16.30 -32.67
N GLY A 444 17.52 -17.03 -33.14
CA GLY A 444 17.27 -18.43 -32.80
C GLY A 444 15.93 -18.60 -32.09
N TYR A 445 15.65 -19.83 -31.67
CA TYR A 445 14.38 -20.18 -31.02
C TYR A 445 14.40 -19.90 -29.52
N THR A 446 13.25 -19.53 -28.97
CA THR A 446 13.11 -19.31 -27.53
C THR A 446 13.40 -20.58 -26.75
N ASN A 447 14.37 -20.51 -25.84
CA ASN A 447 14.85 -21.65 -25.05
C ASN A 447 14.68 -21.44 -23.52
N ILE A 448 13.84 -20.49 -23.11
CA ILE A 448 13.49 -20.26 -21.72
C ILE A 448 12.09 -20.77 -21.42
N SER A 449 11.80 -21.01 -20.14
CA SER A 449 10.48 -21.35 -19.62
C SER A 449 10.05 -20.36 -18.52
N LEU A 450 8.74 -20.10 -18.43
CA LEU A 450 8.10 -19.27 -17.41
C LEU A 450 7.31 -20.12 -16.38
N ASP A 451 7.78 -21.32 -16.07
CA ASP A 451 7.08 -22.28 -15.22
C ASP A 451 7.14 -21.95 -13.72
N THR A 452 8.05 -21.05 -13.30
CA THR A 452 8.17 -20.63 -11.91
C THR A 452 7.35 -19.38 -11.61
N ASP A 453 6.91 -19.23 -10.35
CA ASP A 453 6.07 -18.10 -9.95
C ASP A 453 6.84 -16.78 -9.78
N ILE A 454 8.18 -16.84 -9.69
CA ILE A 454 9.03 -15.64 -9.64
C ILE A 454 10.15 -15.81 -10.67
N ILE A 455 10.21 -14.86 -11.61
CA ILE A 455 11.26 -14.85 -12.65
C ILE A 455 11.84 -13.44 -12.74
N SER A 456 13.17 -13.34 -12.66
CA SER A 456 13.90 -12.10 -12.91
C SER A 456 14.69 -12.18 -14.20
N PHE A 457 14.49 -11.20 -15.08
CA PHE A 457 15.26 -10.99 -16.31
C PHE A 457 16.37 -9.96 -16.03
N ASN A 458 17.56 -10.46 -15.76
CA ASN A 458 18.73 -9.63 -15.53
C ASN A 458 19.30 -9.10 -16.85
N LEU A 459 19.19 -7.80 -17.07
CA LEU A 459 19.69 -7.09 -18.27
C LEU A 459 21.00 -6.30 -18.00
N LYS A 460 21.54 -6.36 -16.80
CA LYS A 460 22.75 -5.61 -16.42
C LYS A 460 23.97 -5.86 -17.30
N PRO A 461 24.24 -7.09 -17.76
CA PRO A 461 25.38 -7.33 -18.67
C PRO A 461 25.32 -6.54 -19.98
N LEU A 462 24.12 -6.02 -20.36
CA LEU A 462 23.91 -5.23 -21.57
C LEU A 462 24.04 -3.70 -21.33
N GLN A 463 24.40 -3.24 -20.13
CA GLN A 463 24.47 -1.81 -19.79
C GLN A 463 25.45 -1.00 -20.65
N THR A 464 26.51 -1.63 -21.15
CA THR A 464 27.50 -0.97 -22.03
C THR A 464 26.95 -0.73 -23.43
N GLU A 465 25.89 -1.43 -23.82
CA GLU A 465 25.26 -1.43 -25.14
C GLU A 465 23.79 -1.00 -25.00
N LYS A 466 23.56 0.31 -24.88
CA LYS A 466 22.23 0.88 -24.53
C LYS A 466 21.12 0.49 -25.53
N GLU A 467 21.45 0.42 -26.83
CA GLU A 467 20.48 0.00 -27.86
C GLU A 467 20.08 -1.45 -27.67
N VAL A 468 21.05 -2.34 -27.42
CA VAL A 468 20.80 -3.75 -27.14
C VAL A 468 20.01 -3.94 -25.86
N GLN A 469 20.34 -3.18 -24.79
CA GLN A 469 19.60 -3.22 -23.54
C GLN A 469 18.15 -2.78 -23.72
N SER A 470 17.90 -1.69 -24.47
CA SER A 470 16.55 -1.23 -24.78
C SER A 470 15.77 -2.26 -25.61
N ALA A 471 16.40 -2.85 -26.62
CA ALA A 471 15.77 -3.90 -27.43
C ALA A 471 15.44 -5.16 -26.59
N ALA A 472 16.34 -5.54 -25.68
CA ALA A 472 16.13 -6.66 -24.75
C ALA A 472 14.97 -6.37 -23.80
N TYR A 473 14.89 -5.16 -23.27
CA TYR A 473 13.78 -4.73 -22.40
C TYR A 473 12.42 -4.87 -23.11
N ILE A 474 12.33 -4.35 -24.34
CA ILE A 474 11.11 -4.44 -25.16
C ILE A 474 10.76 -5.90 -25.49
N ASN A 475 11.76 -6.69 -25.87
CA ASN A 475 11.55 -8.09 -26.24
C ASN A 475 11.06 -8.93 -25.05
N VAL A 476 11.68 -8.77 -23.89
CA VAL A 476 11.25 -9.41 -22.63
C VAL A 476 9.85 -8.97 -22.28
N PHE A 477 9.57 -7.67 -22.31
CA PHE A 477 8.23 -7.17 -21.98
C PHE A 477 7.16 -7.72 -22.94
N SER A 478 7.45 -7.77 -24.26
CA SER A 478 6.54 -8.38 -25.25
C SER A 478 6.28 -9.86 -24.94
N TYR A 479 7.32 -10.61 -24.61
CA TYR A 479 7.21 -12.02 -24.23
C TYR A 479 6.35 -12.21 -22.97
N LEU A 480 6.57 -11.40 -21.95
CA LEU A 480 5.78 -11.44 -20.70
C LEU A 480 4.33 -11.00 -20.93
N TRP A 481 4.12 -10.02 -21.80
CA TRP A 481 2.77 -9.61 -22.16
C TRP A 481 1.98 -10.72 -22.85
N ASP A 482 2.62 -11.45 -23.75
CA ASP A 482 2.00 -12.60 -24.39
C ASP A 482 1.64 -13.69 -23.34
N GLU A 483 2.45 -13.88 -22.27
CA GLU A 483 2.11 -14.79 -21.17
C GLU A 483 0.90 -14.30 -20.37
N VAL A 484 0.80 -13.00 -20.09
CA VAL A 484 -0.37 -12.40 -19.42
C VAL A 484 -1.66 -12.64 -20.21
N THR A 485 -1.59 -12.63 -21.53
CA THR A 485 -2.77 -12.75 -22.39
C THR A 485 -3.23 -14.19 -22.61
N LYS A 486 -2.42 -15.20 -22.28
CA LYS A 486 -2.79 -16.61 -22.43
C LYS A 486 -3.94 -17.04 -21.53
N ASP A 487 -3.99 -16.51 -20.29
CA ASP A 487 -4.97 -16.93 -19.30
C ASP A 487 -5.50 -15.72 -18.54
N ARG A 488 -6.82 -15.57 -18.51
CA ARG A 488 -7.50 -14.47 -17.79
C ARG A 488 -7.68 -14.72 -16.30
N THR A 489 -7.35 -15.91 -15.82
CA THR A 489 -7.57 -16.33 -14.43
C THR A 489 -6.29 -16.29 -13.61
N THR A 490 -5.14 -16.55 -14.21
CA THR A 490 -3.85 -16.50 -13.53
C THR A 490 -3.47 -15.05 -13.19
N ARG A 491 -3.21 -14.81 -11.91
CA ARG A 491 -2.79 -13.49 -11.43
C ARG A 491 -1.30 -13.28 -11.72
N ILE A 492 -0.98 -12.27 -12.50
CA ILE A 492 0.40 -11.93 -12.89
C ILE A 492 0.67 -10.46 -12.61
N ASN A 493 1.84 -10.14 -12.06
CA ASN A 493 2.36 -8.78 -11.96
C ASN A 493 3.70 -8.68 -12.68
N ILE A 494 3.73 -7.85 -13.75
CA ILE A 494 4.97 -7.51 -14.43
C ILE A 494 5.60 -6.31 -13.72
N LYS A 495 6.76 -6.50 -13.13
CA LYS A 495 7.53 -5.46 -12.45
C LYS A 495 8.59 -4.93 -13.39
N ALA A 496 8.34 -3.76 -13.97
CA ALA A 496 9.24 -3.08 -14.90
C ALA A 496 10.06 -2.04 -14.11
N ASP A 497 11.27 -2.43 -13.71
CA ASP A 497 12.16 -1.50 -13.04
C ASP A 497 12.87 -0.61 -14.05
N GLU A 498 13.19 0.61 -13.62
CA GLU A 498 13.84 1.66 -14.42
C GLU A 498 13.19 1.90 -15.80
N LEU A 499 11.89 2.20 -15.79
CA LEU A 499 11.07 2.42 -16.99
C LEU A 499 11.69 3.42 -18.00
N HIS A 500 12.61 4.28 -17.55
CA HIS A 500 13.28 5.25 -18.42
C HIS A 500 14.07 4.61 -19.58
N PHE A 501 14.46 3.32 -19.48
CA PHE A 501 15.06 2.61 -20.62
C PHE A 501 14.12 2.50 -21.82
N MET A 502 12.80 2.54 -21.61
CA MET A 502 11.81 2.60 -22.70
C MET A 502 11.50 4.02 -23.16
N ALA A 503 11.73 5.03 -22.31
CA ALA A 503 11.33 6.40 -22.57
C ALA A 503 12.04 7.04 -23.79
N SER A 504 13.21 6.53 -24.15
CA SER A 504 13.94 6.97 -25.36
C SER A 504 13.33 6.46 -26.68
N ASN A 505 12.40 5.51 -26.62
CA ASN A 505 11.74 4.92 -27.78
C ASN A 505 10.21 5.11 -27.69
N PRO A 506 9.62 6.10 -28.40
CA PRO A 506 8.20 6.40 -28.34
C PRO A 506 7.27 5.22 -28.63
N ASP A 507 7.61 4.38 -29.63
CA ASP A 507 6.77 3.21 -29.96
C ASP A 507 6.84 2.14 -28.87
N ALA A 508 8.01 1.96 -28.25
CA ALA A 508 8.15 1.04 -27.13
C ALA A 508 7.30 1.49 -25.95
N LEU A 509 7.32 2.78 -25.66
CA LEU A 509 6.53 3.37 -24.57
C LEU A 509 5.02 3.30 -24.89
N ASP A 510 4.61 3.52 -26.16
CA ASP A 510 3.21 3.36 -26.57
C ASP A 510 2.77 1.90 -26.45
N PHE A 511 3.57 0.94 -26.93
CA PHE A 511 3.27 -0.49 -26.75
C PHE A 511 3.11 -0.86 -25.27
N PHE A 512 4.03 -0.39 -24.42
CA PHE A 512 3.94 -0.59 -22.96
C PHE A 512 2.67 0.04 -22.40
N TYR A 513 2.35 1.26 -22.78
CA TYR A 513 1.15 1.96 -22.33
C TYR A 513 -0.14 1.24 -22.73
N GLN A 514 -0.22 0.74 -23.97
CA GLN A 514 -1.38 -0.05 -24.43
C GLN A 514 -1.55 -1.34 -23.61
N ALA A 515 -0.46 -2.06 -23.36
CA ALA A 515 -0.47 -3.24 -22.51
C ALA A 515 -0.86 -2.89 -21.06
N TYR A 516 -0.26 -1.85 -20.50
CA TYR A 516 -0.52 -1.35 -19.15
C TYR A 516 -2.00 -1.01 -18.92
N LYS A 517 -2.62 -0.34 -19.89
CA LYS A 517 -4.05 -0.02 -19.87
C LYS A 517 -4.95 -1.27 -19.92
N ARG A 518 -4.47 -2.34 -20.57
CA ARG A 518 -5.25 -3.58 -20.79
C ARG A 518 -5.09 -4.61 -19.67
N CYS A 519 -4.08 -4.52 -18.80
CA CYS A 519 -3.86 -5.43 -17.69
C CYS A 519 -5.13 -5.71 -16.87
N ARG A 520 -6.00 -4.71 -16.71
CA ARG A 520 -7.28 -4.85 -15.98
C ARG A 520 -8.25 -5.88 -16.57
N LYS A 521 -8.14 -6.22 -17.88
CA LYS A 521 -8.98 -7.23 -18.55
C LYS A 521 -8.54 -8.66 -18.20
N TYR A 522 -7.29 -8.80 -17.79
CA TYR A 522 -6.67 -10.05 -17.35
C TYR A 522 -6.48 -9.94 -15.82
N ALA A 523 -6.58 -10.95 -15.05
CA ALA A 523 -6.41 -10.85 -13.58
C ALA A 523 -5.00 -10.35 -13.17
N SER A 524 -4.44 -9.39 -13.90
CA SER A 524 -3.04 -8.98 -13.89
C SER A 524 -2.87 -7.49 -13.69
N GLY A 525 -1.67 -7.09 -13.29
CA GLY A 525 -1.23 -5.72 -13.16
C GLY A 525 0.22 -5.55 -13.61
N ALA A 526 0.64 -4.30 -13.73
CA ALA A 526 2.04 -3.98 -13.90
C ALA A 526 2.48 -2.95 -12.86
N THR A 527 3.66 -3.16 -12.30
CA THR A 527 4.32 -2.24 -11.37
C THR A 527 5.51 -1.62 -12.07
N VAL A 528 5.51 -0.31 -12.20
CA VAL A 528 6.61 0.43 -12.82
C VAL A 528 7.41 1.19 -11.77
N SER A 529 8.73 1.19 -11.89
CA SER A 529 9.62 1.98 -11.05
C SER A 529 10.53 2.86 -11.90
N THR A 530 10.84 4.05 -11.42
CA THR A 530 11.86 4.91 -12.03
C THR A 530 12.42 5.92 -11.05
N GLN A 531 13.69 6.27 -11.24
CA GLN A 531 14.34 7.41 -10.60
C GLN A 531 14.43 8.63 -11.51
N GLN A 532 14.25 8.46 -12.82
CA GLN A 532 14.35 9.53 -13.81
C GLN A 532 12.95 10.00 -14.25
N ILE A 533 12.25 10.66 -13.32
CA ILE A 533 10.87 11.14 -13.54
C ILE A 533 10.79 12.08 -14.73
N LYS A 534 11.78 12.95 -14.91
CA LYS A 534 11.80 13.93 -16.00
C LYS A 534 11.82 13.29 -17.38
N ASP A 535 12.59 12.21 -17.52
CA ASP A 535 12.76 11.56 -18.83
C ASP A 535 11.46 10.87 -19.24
N ILE A 536 10.70 10.37 -18.25
CA ILE A 536 9.39 9.77 -18.49
C ILE A 536 8.32 10.83 -18.78
N LEU A 537 8.27 11.94 -18.01
CA LEU A 537 7.25 12.97 -18.19
C LEU A 537 7.43 13.81 -19.46
N LYS A 538 8.62 13.86 -20.03
CA LYS A 538 8.94 14.64 -21.25
C LYS A 538 8.90 13.82 -22.54
N THR A 539 8.31 12.64 -22.51
CA THR A 539 8.16 11.81 -23.70
C THR A 539 7.14 12.40 -24.67
N ASP A 540 7.39 12.24 -25.97
CA ASP A 540 6.46 12.67 -27.00
C ASP A 540 5.08 12.01 -26.81
N GLY A 541 4.02 12.82 -26.84
CA GLY A 541 2.64 12.37 -26.73
C GLY A 541 2.16 12.10 -25.30
N ASP A 542 2.84 12.60 -24.25
CA ASP A 542 2.47 12.49 -22.83
C ASP A 542 2.27 11.05 -22.33
N LEU A 543 2.85 10.06 -23.01
CA LEU A 543 2.67 8.63 -22.72
C LEU A 543 3.16 8.27 -21.31
N GLY A 544 4.28 8.85 -20.89
CA GLY A 544 4.81 8.62 -19.55
C GLY A 544 3.90 9.17 -18.45
N ALA A 545 3.35 10.37 -18.66
CA ALA A 545 2.34 10.95 -17.78
C ALA A 545 1.10 10.04 -17.72
N ALA A 546 0.63 9.55 -18.87
CA ALA A 546 -0.51 8.65 -18.96
C ALA A 546 -0.29 7.30 -18.24
N ILE A 547 0.92 6.74 -18.21
CA ILE A 547 1.25 5.55 -17.42
C ILE A 547 1.07 5.84 -15.92
N ILE A 548 1.62 6.96 -15.44
CA ILE A 548 1.49 7.34 -14.03
C ILE A 548 0.03 7.63 -13.67
N GLU A 549 -0.72 8.32 -14.52
CA GLU A 549 -2.15 8.60 -14.30
C GLU A 549 -2.98 7.33 -14.24
N ASN A 550 -2.72 6.36 -15.14
CA ASN A 550 -3.42 5.08 -15.16
C ASN A 550 -2.96 4.09 -14.07
N SER A 551 -1.97 4.42 -13.25
CA SER A 551 -1.67 3.69 -12.03
C SER A 551 -2.68 4.05 -10.95
N TYR A 552 -3.51 3.10 -10.53
CA TYR A 552 -4.48 3.36 -9.45
C TYR A 552 -3.77 3.60 -8.12
N THR A 553 -2.68 2.88 -7.88
CA THR A 553 -1.83 3.07 -6.71
C THR A 553 -0.51 3.71 -7.10
N LYS A 554 -0.18 4.80 -6.43
CA LYS A 554 1.04 5.58 -6.67
C LYS A 554 1.85 5.71 -5.39
N PHE A 555 3.14 5.45 -5.49
CA PHE A 555 4.09 5.55 -4.39
C PHE A 555 5.16 6.58 -4.73
N PHE A 556 5.11 7.73 -4.05
CA PHE A 556 6.05 8.82 -4.22
C PHE A 556 7.05 8.85 -3.07
N PHE A 557 8.24 8.38 -3.33
CA PHE A 557 9.37 8.50 -2.43
C PHE A 557 10.00 9.90 -2.52
N GLY A 558 10.96 10.18 -1.64
CA GLY A 558 11.68 11.44 -1.64
C GLY A 558 12.31 11.78 -3.00
N MET A 559 12.24 13.04 -3.42
CA MET A 559 12.75 13.50 -4.71
C MET A 559 13.23 14.94 -4.67
N ASP A 560 13.96 15.34 -5.71
CA ASP A 560 14.45 16.70 -5.86
C ASP A 560 13.33 17.69 -6.13
N ASP A 561 13.56 19.00 -5.84
CA ASP A 561 12.65 20.09 -6.15
C ASP A 561 12.17 20.07 -7.60
N SER A 562 13.08 19.73 -8.51
CA SER A 562 12.74 19.64 -9.92
C SER A 562 11.78 18.48 -10.22
N GLY A 563 11.93 17.32 -9.58
CA GLY A 563 11.02 16.18 -9.72
C GLY A 563 9.63 16.50 -9.17
N VAL A 564 9.56 17.10 -7.98
CA VAL A 564 8.28 17.53 -7.39
C VAL A 564 7.55 18.54 -8.28
N ASN A 565 8.28 19.54 -8.80
CA ASN A 565 7.70 20.56 -9.66
C ASN A 565 7.21 20.00 -11.00
N GLU A 566 7.92 19.02 -11.59
CA GLU A 566 7.50 18.34 -12.82
C GLU A 566 6.22 17.52 -12.56
N LEU A 567 6.12 16.77 -11.45
CA LEU A 567 4.90 16.04 -11.09
C LEU A 567 3.69 16.96 -10.92
N ILE A 568 3.87 18.12 -10.28
CA ILE A 568 2.80 19.10 -10.11
C ILE A 568 2.36 19.67 -11.47
N LYS A 569 3.31 19.98 -12.34
CA LYS A 569 3.05 20.65 -13.61
C LYS A 569 2.42 19.72 -14.64
N GLU A 570 2.97 18.50 -14.79
CA GLU A 570 2.60 17.60 -15.89
C GLU A 570 1.42 16.68 -15.52
N LEU A 571 1.22 16.36 -14.22
CA LEU A 571 0.15 15.45 -13.77
C LEU A 571 -1.01 16.15 -13.06
N ASP A 572 -1.01 17.49 -12.95
CA ASP A 572 -1.98 18.28 -12.15
C ASP A 572 -2.24 17.70 -10.75
N LEU A 573 -1.23 17.04 -10.17
CA LEU A 573 -1.31 16.46 -8.84
C LEU A 573 -1.32 17.60 -7.81
N LYS A 574 -2.46 17.79 -7.18
CA LYS A 574 -2.65 18.81 -6.13
C LYS A 574 -2.03 18.32 -4.83
N PHE A 575 -0.72 18.46 -4.71
CA PHE A 575 -0.01 18.20 -3.47
C PHE A 575 -0.25 19.33 -2.45
N SER A 576 -0.48 18.95 -1.20
CA SER A 576 -0.46 19.92 -0.10
C SER A 576 0.97 20.39 0.20
N ASN A 577 1.12 21.54 0.87
CA ASN A 577 2.42 22.05 1.28
C ASN A 577 3.20 21.03 2.16
N GLU A 578 2.50 20.25 2.98
CA GLU A 578 3.12 19.22 3.82
C GLU A 578 3.58 18.03 2.97
N GLU A 579 2.83 17.61 1.95
CA GLU A 579 3.25 16.57 1.02
C GLU A 579 4.51 16.99 0.25
N ILE A 580 4.53 18.21 -0.28
CA ILE A 580 5.69 18.76 -0.97
C ILE A 580 6.92 18.80 -0.05
N LYS A 581 6.75 19.29 1.17
CA LYS A 581 7.83 19.36 2.17
C LYS A 581 8.35 17.97 2.55
N HIS A 582 7.44 16.97 2.62
CA HIS A 582 7.80 15.59 2.91
C HIS A 582 8.63 14.99 1.78
N LEU A 583 8.18 15.09 0.53
CA LEU A 583 8.89 14.57 -0.64
C LEU A 583 10.30 15.18 -0.78
N ARG A 584 10.46 16.48 -0.49
CA ARG A 584 11.75 17.18 -0.53
C ARG A 584 12.76 16.73 0.53
N LYS A 585 12.30 16.17 1.65
CA LYS A 585 13.19 15.70 2.73
C LYS A 585 13.99 14.45 2.38
N LYS A 586 13.60 13.70 1.36
CA LYS A 586 14.26 12.48 0.87
C LYS A 586 14.61 11.48 1.97
N ARG A 587 13.73 11.28 2.93
CA ARG A 587 13.97 10.33 4.00
C ARG A 587 13.84 8.90 3.48
N LYS A 588 14.82 8.06 3.81
CA LYS A 588 14.82 6.65 3.41
C LYS A 588 13.63 5.91 4.05
N GLY A 589 12.90 5.14 3.25
CA GLY A 589 11.75 4.36 3.70
C GLY A 589 10.47 5.17 3.96
N GLU A 590 10.47 6.50 3.73
CA GLU A 590 9.26 7.31 3.82
C GLU A 590 8.65 7.49 2.42
N VAL A 591 7.35 7.21 2.29
CA VAL A 591 6.64 7.26 1.02
C VAL A 591 5.27 7.92 1.16
N LEU A 592 4.93 8.79 0.24
CA LEU A 592 3.56 9.27 0.05
C LEU A 592 2.81 8.31 -0.85
N THR A 593 1.82 7.64 -0.32
CA THR A 593 0.98 6.70 -1.06
C THR A 593 -0.32 7.38 -1.46
N ILE A 594 -0.69 7.22 -2.72
CA ILE A 594 -2.00 7.60 -3.26
C ILE A 594 -2.70 6.34 -3.75
N TYR A 595 -3.81 5.99 -3.14
CA TYR A 595 -4.69 4.89 -3.52
C TYR A 595 -6.05 5.43 -3.94
N GLY A 596 -6.25 5.55 -5.23
CA GLY A 596 -7.41 6.28 -5.77
C GLY A 596 -7.44 7.73 -5.31
N THR A 597 -8.36 8.07 -4.42
CA THR A 597 -8.50 9.41 -3.82
C THR A 597 -7.90 9.52 -2.42
N GLN A 598 -7.57 8.40 -1.79
CA GLN A 598 -7.01 8.34 -0.45
C GLN A 598 -5.50 8.56 -0.49
N ARG A 599 -4.96 9.21 0.54
CA ARG A 599 -3.55 9.55 0.66
C ARG A 599 -3.03 9.26 2.06
N ALA A 600 -1.85 8.68 2.15
CA ALA A 600 -1.19 8.41 3.42
C ALA A 600 0.32 8.58 3.30
N PHE A 601 0.96 9.10 4.36
CA PHE A 601 2.40 9.01 4.51
C PHE A 601 2.74 7.72 5.22
N LEU A 602 3.53 6.88 4.58
CA LEU A 602 3.92 5.60 5.13
C LEU A 602 5.39 5.61 5.54
N LYS A 603 5.67 4.83 6.55
CA LYS A 603 7.00 4.33 6.87
C LYS A 603 7.04 2.86 6.44
N VAL A 604 7.90 2.56 5.50
CA VAL A 604 8.15 1.21 5.01
C VAL A 604 9.29 0.64 5.83
N GLU A 605 9.01 -0.42 6.55
CA GLU A 605 9.99 -1.16 7.35
C GLU A 605 9.90 -2.63 6.97
N LEU A 606 11.03 -3.24 6.72
CA LEU A 606 11.10 -4.68 6.51
C LEU A 606 11.05 -5.38 7.86
N SER A 607 10.31 -6.49 7.92
CA SER A 607 10.40 -7.43 9.02
C SER A 607 11.82 -8.02 9.12
N GLN A 608 12.14 -8.67 10.23
CA GLN A 608 13.45 -9.32 10.38
C GLN A 608 13.68 -10.38 9.30
N GLU A 609 12.67 -11.13 8.95
CA GLU A 609 12.73 -12.18 7.93
C GLU A 609 12.93 -11.59 6.52
N GLU A 610 12.18 -10.53 6.19
CA GLU A 610 12.36 -9.82 4.92
C GLU A 610 13.74 -9.17 4.83
N MET A 611 14.24 -8.59 5.92
CA MET A 611 15.60 -8.02 5.95
C MET A 611 16.67 -9.10 5.76
N ARG A 612 16.50 -10.27 6.36
CA ARG A 612 17.39 -11.42 6.16
C ARG A 612 17.41 -11.89 4.71
N LEU A 613 16.27 -11.84 4.02
CA LEU A 613 16.16 -12.19 2.61
C LEU A 613 16.78 -11.12 1.70
N TRP A 614 16.53 -9.85 2.00
CA TRP A 614 16.97 -8.73 1.18
C TRP A 614 18.44 -8.42 1.35
N ASP A 615 18.87 -8.18 2.58
CA ASP A 615 20.27 -7.79 2.94
C ASP A 615 20.73 -8.55 4.17
N PRO A 616 21.20 -9.82 3.99
CA PRO A 616 21.70 -10.65 5.09
C PRO A 616 22.84 -10.01 5.86
N GLU A 617 23.72 -9.25 5.19
CA GLU A 617 24.85 -8.59 5.86
C GLU A 617 24.37 -7.47 6.80
N GLN A 618 23.38 -6.71 6.39
CA GLN A 618 22.75 -5.70 7.25
C GLN A 618 21.98 -6.35 8.39
N TYR A 619 21.28 -7.45 8.12
CA TYR A 619 20.60 -8.23 9.14
C TYR A 619 21.57 -8.70 10.22
N GLU A 620 22.67 -9.33 9.84
CA GLU A 620 23.67 -9.77 10.81
C GLU A 620 24.28 -8.61 11.60
N ARG A 621 24.57 -7.46 10.96
CA ARG A 621 25.07 -6.27 11.66
C ARG A 621 24.12 -5.71 12.71
N LEU A 622 22.83 -5.78 12.47
CA LEU A 622 21.81 -5.23 13.38
C LEU A 622 21.46 -6.20 14.50
N TYR A 623 21.36 -7.49 14.20
CA TYR A 623 20.81 -8.47 15.11
C TYR A 623 21.86 -9.42 15.74
N SER A 624 23.05 -9.62 15.15
CA SER A 624 24.11 -10.37 15.80
C SER A 624 24.69 -9.65 17.02
N LYS A 625 24.73 -8.31 16.99
CA LYS A 625 25.12 -7.52 18.17
C LYS A 625 24.11 -7.60 19.31
N SER A 626 22.81 -7.69 18.98
CA SER A 626 21.78 -7.87 20.00
C SER A 626 21.85 -9.28 20.63
N ALA A 627 22.18 -10.30 19.85
CA ALA A 627 22.39 -11.66 20.36
C ALA A 627 23.63 -11.77 21.24
N GLU A 628 24.74 -11.06 20.91
CA GLU A 628 25.90 -10.97 21.78
C GLU A 628 25.63 -10.16 23.07
N GLU A 629 24.85 -9.10 22.98
CA GLU A 629 24.41 -8.33 24.16
C GLU A 629 23.42 -9.13 25.03
N GLU A 630 22.50 -9.87 24.45
CA GLU A 630 21.63 -10.81 25.14
C GLU A 630 22.41 -11.96 25.78
N GLN A 631 23.41 -12.49 25.10
CA GLN A 631 24.27 -13.55 25.63
C GLN A 631 25.15 -13.05 26.78
N ASN A 632 25.67 -11.84 26.70
CA ASN A 632 26.35 -11.16 27.79
C ASN A 632 25.42 -10.86 28.97
N TYR A 633 24.13 -10.52 28.70
CA TYR A 633 23.14 -10.26 29.74
C TYR A 633 22.71 -11.56 30.46
N ILE A 634 22.60 -12.65 29.72
CA ILE A 634 22.32 -13.99 30.24
C ILE A 634 23.49 -14.53 31.08
N GLU A 635 24.73 -14.34 30.63
CA GLU A 635 25.95 -14.64 31.42
C GLU A 635 26.04 -13.80 32.70
N LEU A 636 25.66 -12.51 32.64
CA LEU A 636 25.63 -11.61 33.80
C LEU A 636 24.55 -12.00 34.81
N LEU A 637 23.43 -12.56 34.37
CA LEU A 637 22.33 -13.04 35.20
C LEU A 637 22.61 -14.45 35.77
N GLY A 638 23.65 -15.16 35.31
CA GLY A 638 24.02 -16.50 35.80
C GLY A 638 22.98 -17.58 35.49
N ILE A 639 22.21 -17.39 34.45
CA ILE A 639 21.18 -18.36 33.98
C ILE A 639 21.90 -19.48 33.21
N SER A 640 21.69 -20.73 33.61
CA SER A 640 22.27 -21.88 32.93
C SER A 640 21.63 -22.14 31.55
N GLU A 641 22.37 -22.77 30.64
CA GLU A 641 21.83 -23.11 29.30
C GLU A 641 20.54 -23.93 29.38
N MET A 642 20.37 -24.77 30.39
CA MET A 642 19.18 -25.57 30.61
C MET A 642 17.95 -24.72 31.00
N GLU A 643 18.14 -23.72 31.86
CA GLU A 643 17.09 -22.76 32.24
C GLU A 643 16.67 -21.86 31.09
N ARG A 644 17.59 -21.62 30.15
CA ARG A 644 17.34 -20.88 28.91
C ARG A 644 16.46 -21.66 27.95
N GLU A 645 16.71 -22.96 27.75
CA GLU A 645 15.89 -23.81 26.89
C GLU A 645 14.47 -23.98 27.47
N GLU A 646 14.33 -24.15 28.79
CA GLU A 646 13.03 -24.19 29.46
C GLU A 646 12.26 -22.85 29.30
N LEU A 647 12.90 -21.69 29.42
CA LEU A 647 12.26 -20.39 29.26
C LEU A 647 11.83 -20.11 27.81
N LEU A 648 12.63 -20.51 26.84
CA LEU A 648 12.29 -20.40 25.41
C LEU A 648 11.17 -21.36 25.02
N GLU A 649 11.08 -22.57 25.58
CA GLU A 649 9.95 -23.47 25.41
C GLU A 649 8.68 -22.96 26.10
N GLU A 650 8.79 -22.30 27.25
CA GLU A 650 7.65 -21.66 27.93
C GLU A 650 7.11 -20.46 27.15
N ILE A 651 7.97 -19.63 26.56
CA ILE A 651 7.58 -18.50 25.73
C ILE A 651 6.94 -19.02 24.42
N ALA A 652 7.55 -19.98 23.76
CA ALA A 652 7.01 -20.57 22.52
C ALA A 652 5.67 -21.29 22.76
N THR A 653 5.48 -21.94 23.92
CA THR A 653 4.19 -22.54 24.30
C THR A 653 3.15 -21.51 24.70
N SER A 654 3.53 -20.38 25.29
CA SER A 654 2.60 -19.29 25.63
C SER A 654 2.12 -18.52 24.40
N GLU A 655 2.96 -18.35 23.38
CA GLU A 655 2.56 -17.76 22.10
C GLU A 655 1.65 -18.70 21.28
N LEU A 656 1.86 -20.02 21.35
CA LEU A 656 0.98 -21.00 20.70
C LEU A 656 -0.40 -21.11 21.36
N ILE A 657 -0.53 -20.84 22.65
CA ILE A 657 -1.81 -20.84 23.38
C ILE A 657 -2.64 -19.58 23.03
N THR A 658 -2.02 -18.49 22.66
CA THR A 658 -2.74 -17.26 22.23
C THR A 658 -3.27 -17.33 20.80
N VAL A 659 -2.77 -18.21 19.95
CA VAL A 659 -3.23 -18.41 18.56
C VAL A 659 -4.22 -19.57 18.41
N GLY A 660 -4.34 -20.45 19.42
CA GLY A 660 -5.09 -21.70 19.36
C GLY A 660 -6.51 -21.70 19.92
N SER A 661 -7.08 -20.56 20.37
CA SER A 661 -8.39 -20.52 21.03
C SER A 661 -9.48 -19.73 20.29
N VAL A 662 -9.45 -19.73 18.96
CA VAL A 662 -10.60 -19.31 18.13
C VAL A 662 -10.81 -20.36 17.04
N GLY A 663 -11.52 -21.41 17.39
CA GLY A 663 -11.97 -22.42 16.43
C GLY A 663 -12.60 -23.61 17.13
N ASP A 664 -13.88 -23.79 16.88
CA ASP A 664 -14.79 -24.89 17.17
C ASP A 664 -15.60 -24.82 18.48
N GLU A 665 -16.77 -24.23 18.33
CA GLU A 665 -18.03 -24.78 18.86
C GLU A 665 -19.23 -24.22 18.07
N ASP A 666 -19.88 -25.15 17.30
CA ASP A 666 -21.25 -25.20 16.72
C ASP A 666 -21.83 -23.94 16.02
#